data_6bd9a377d6edbd6a69dfbba2f3de4738
#
_entry.id   6bd9a377d6edbd6a69dfbba2f3de4738
#
_cell.length_a   1.000
_cell.length_b   1.000
_cell.length_c   1.000
_cell.angle_alpha   90.00
_cell.angle_beta   90.00
_cell.angle_gamma   90.00
#
_symmetry.space_group_name_H-M   'P 1'
#
loop_
_entity.id
_entity.type
_entity.pdbx_description
1 polymer ?
#
loop_
_entity_poly.entity_id
_entity_poly.type
_entity_poly.pdbx_seq_one_letter_code
_entity_poly.pdbx_strand_id
1 'polypeptide(L)'
;MRKTETQYKVPASPEECLESFIERRNDLVKESLTRSGSALSQRYSAIVDRFLGELFHMYGLREQLTNRGTGGRFAFVAMGSYGTKELCLASDIDLMILHERQMPRAIERALLNILYHLWDAKLEVGYTIVTPKEAERLIRDDFGTLTSILNSRILLGSRIFYRSFKEKILASLRNEPGAMLGKILVEKKKREEKYGREEYFIEPDLKESPGGLRDFDYMRWISKVCFGCERFSEIRNLGAFSHLEIGKLTYSKGFLLKVRNLLHAGSSTKEDRLLVDHQQRLSKQLKYPEGHHIPGPSRFMKDVYLHMNRIRYVTEEFLTKTKDLTSPSTPDPLPSPFPEEFDIVKGNVVIKGGVPFHDDLMLILKAFKTANEHGLFLGSGFIWEARRKIIKQRHRLVSLPGAKDMFLDLIFDPRNPRILRLALEIGLINAFIPEFRGIRNLAQFGYYHVETVDLHSLRAVEILHKIRMGEYDQESPLLREVWEELRRPEWLFVAALLHDIGKAYGKDHCTKGAKKVPRILRRLGLPEEAVKTITFLVRHHILLARISQRRDLGDEKTVVSVAQMIRDPDLLRMLFLLTVADSKATGPMARSEWKILLLNELFLKVNKILEAGKLAAADVRKVITQKRQELFDKLKEEFDVEEVGNLFEQVSTRYLLEVPIDDMVSHFRMALTMGDKPYAWTLKKINGAPVTRVVKCIHDSPGLFSKMVGVFTLNNLRVLSANIFTLKNGLAFDIYEVTNPVDPLMERQRWERVKQ
;
A
#
# COMPACT_ATOMS: atom_id res chain seq x y z
N MET A 1 20.41 18.73 44.59
CA MET A 1 20.70 17.47 45.25
C MET A 1 21.62 16.65 44.38
N ARG A 2 22.92 16.60 44.73
CA ARG A 2 23.93 15.75 44.05
C ARG A 2 23.60 14.31 44.39
N LYS A 3 23.19 13.49 43.42
CA LYS A 3 23.12 12.03 43.59
C LYS A 3 24.53 11.50 43.49
N THR A 4 24.94 10.89 44.58
CA THR A 4 26.09 10.08 44.83
C THR A 4 26.63 9.38 43.57
N GLU A 5 27.86 9.71 43.16
CA GLU A 5 28.71 8.89 42.30
C GLU A 5 28.95 7.57 43.07
N THR A 6 28.23 6.55 42.69
CA THR A 6 28.54 5.18 43.08
C THR A 6 29.90 4.88 42.46
N GLN A 7 30.92 4.66 43.26
CA GLN A 7 32.24 4.15 42.84
C GLN A 7 32.00 2.87 42.02
N TYR A 8 32.17 2.97 40.71
CA TYR A 8 32.04 1.82 39.84
C TYR A 8 33.23 0.91 40.02
N LYS A 9 33.00 -0.26 40.63
CA LYS A 9 33.96 -1.36 40.70
C LYS A 9 34.23 -1.80 39.24
N VAL A 10 35.48 -1.74 38.83
CA VAL A 10 35.93 -2.30 37.54
C VAL A 10 35.74 -3.82 37.64
N PRO A 11 35.03 -4.48 36.69
CA PRO A 11 34.87 -5.92 36.73
C PRO A 11 36.22 -6.62 36.76
N ALA A 12 36.33 -7.70 37.55
CA ALA A 12 37.56 -8.43 37.74
C ALA A 12 37.77 -9.54 36.70
N SER A 13 36.70 -9.96 36.02
CA SER A 13 36.78 -11.01 34.98
C SER A 13 35.89 -10.66 33.76
N PRO A 14 36.12 -11.31 32.60
CA PRO A 14 35.27 -11.16 31.42
C PRO A 14 33.81 -11.61 31.68
N GLU A 15 33.60 -12.59 32.56
CA GLU A 15 32.27 -13.08 32.93
C GLU A 15 31.51 -12.00 33.72
N GLU A 16 32.18 -11.34 34.69
CA GLU A 16 31.55 -10.19 35.38
C GLU A 16 31.22 -9.03 34.44
N CYS A 17 32.05 -8.79 33.41
CA CYS A 17 31.76 -7.82 32.36
C CYS A 17 30.50 -8.19 31.59
N LEU A 18 30.34 -9.46 31.21
CA LEU A 18 29.20 -9.99 30.50
C LEU A 18 27.91 -9.88 31.35
N GLU A 19 27.97 -10.30 32.61
CA GLU A 19 26.83 -10.19 33.52
C GLU A 19 26.38 -8.73 33.67
N SER A 20 27.31 -7.82 33.89
CA SER A 20 27.04 -6.38 34.01
C SER A 20 26.48 -5.77 32.73
N PHE A 21 26.95 -6.24 31.58
CA PHE A 21 26.35 -5.86 30.28
C PHE A 21 24.92 -6.31 30.14
N ILE A 22 24.63 -7.59 30.45
CA ILE A 22 23.29 -8.19 30.39
C ILE A 22 22.32 -7.46 31.33
N GLU A 23 22.73 -7.21 32.58
CA GLU A 23 21.93 -6.49 33.55
C GLU A 23 21.55 -5.10 33.05
N ARG A 24 22.53 -4.29 32.61
CA ARG A 24 22.27 -2.94 32.06
C ARG A 24 21.39 -2.95 30.82
N ARG A 25 21.56 -3.94 29.95
CA ARG A 25 20.71 -4.13 28.77
C ARG A 25 19.27 -4.43 29.19
N ASN A 26 19.07 -5.33 30.17
CA ASN A 26 17.75 -5.68 30.67
C ASN A 26 17.06 -4.48 31.33
N ASP A 27 17.78 -3.67 32.10
CA ASP A 27 17.24 -2.45 32.68
C ASP A 27 16.85 -1.43 31.60
N LEU A 28 17.65 -1.31 30.56
CA LEU A 28 17.31 -0.45 29.43
C LEU A 28 16.05 -0.92 28.70
N VAL A 29 15.82 -2.24 28.59
CA VAL A 29 14.58 -2.80 28.04
C VAL A 29 13.37 -2.39 28.89
N LYS A 30 13.47 -2.45 30.23
CA LYS A 30 12.40 -1.98 31.14
C LYS A 30 12.09 -0.49 30.95
N GLU A 31 13.12 0.34 30.72
CA GLU A 31 12.97 1.77 30.50
C GLU A 31 12.46 2.14 29.08
N SER A 32 12.40 1.17 28.15
CA SER A 32 12.13 1.43 26.73
C SER A 32 10.80 2.13 26.45
N LEU A 33 9.77 1.90 27.28
CA LEU A 33 8.46 2.53 27.16
C LEU A 33 8.46 4.02 27.54
N THR A 34 9.32 4.44 28.46
CA THR A 34 9.32 5.80 29.01
C THR A 34 10.26 6.76 28.29
N ARG A 35 11.32 6.24 27.68
CA ARG A 35 12.34 7.04 27.01
C ARG A 35 12.03 7.35 25.54
N SER A 36 12.61 8.43 25.02
CA SER A 36 12.60 8.69 23.57
C SER A 36 13.48 7.68 22.85
N GLY A 37 13.15 7.32 21.60
CA GLY A 37 13.91 6.33 20.83
C GLY A 37 15.37 6.71 20.60
N SER A 38 15.65 7.99 20.34
CA SER A 38 17.02 8.46 20.18
C SER A 38 17.84 8.35 21.47
N ALA A 39 17.25 8.70 22.61
CA ALA A 39 17.91 8.56 23.92
C ALA A 39 18.17 7.09 24.28
N LEU A 40 17.23 6.21 23.92
CA LEU A 40 17.36 4.77 24.12
C LEU A 40 18.53 4.20 23.32
N SER A 41 18.59 4.51 22.02
CA SER A 41 19.65 4.04 21.13
C SER A 41 21.03 4.59 21.53
N GLN A 42 21.10 5.85 21.95
CA GLN A 42 22.35 6.43 22.47
C GLN A 42 22.82 5.72 23.74
N ARG A 43 21.89 5.43 24.66
CA ARG A 43 22.20 4.74 25.91
C ARG A 43 22.63 3.29 25.67
N TYR A 44 21.97 2.59 24.74
CA TYR A 44 22.38 1.25 24.36
C TYR A 44 23.77 1.25 23.74
N SER A 45 24.05 2.19 22.82
CA SER A 45 25.40 2.35 22.27
C SER A 45 26.44 2.63 23.34
N ALA A 46 26.09 3.40 24.39
CA ALA A 46 27.00 3.66 25.51
C ALA A 46 27.22 2.42 26.40
N ILE A 47 26.21 1.56 26.55
CA ILE A 47 26.37 0.27 27.26
C ILE A 47 27.33 -0.63 26.49
N VAL A 48 27.18 -0.72 25.16
CA VAL A 48 28.12 -1.48 24.29
C VAL A 48 29.53 -0.86 24.32
N ASP A 49 29.65 0.47 24.24
CA ASP A 49 30.94 1.18 24.36
C ASP A 49 31.67 0.84 25.65
N ARG A 50 30.90 0.78 26.74
CA ARG A 50 31.44 0.45 28.06
C ARG A 50 31.88 -1.01 28.13
N PHE A 51 31.07 -1.95 27.66
CA PHE A 51 31.41 -3.37 27.63
C PHE A 51 32.67 -3.62 26.81
N LEU A 52 32.78 -3.07 25.61
CA LEU A 52 34.01 -3.14 24.80
C LEU A 52 35.21 -2.47 25.50
N GLY A 53 34.96 -1.33 26.13
CA GLY A 53 36.04 -0.61 26.87
C GLY A 53 36.61 -1.39 28.05
N GLU A 54 35.75 -2.13 28.78
CA GLU A 54 36.13 -3.03 29.87
C GLU A 54 36.91 -4.23 29.32
N LEU A 55 36.48 -4.86 28.22
CA LEU A 55 37.20 -5.93 27.53
C LEU A 55 38.55 -5.46 26.96
N PHE A 56 38.60 -4.27 26.34
CA PHE A 56 39.86 -3.68 25.84
C PHE A 56 40.90 -3.48 26.96
N HIS A 57 40.44 -3.11 28.15
CA HIS A 57 41.31 -2.96 29.32
C HIS A 57 41.83 -4.32 29.80
N MET A 58 40.93 -5.32 29.98
CA MET A 58 41.28 -6.65 30.46
C MET A 58 42.29 -7.37 29.56
N TYR A 59 42.13 -7.24 28.26
CA TYR A 59 43.06 -7.85 27.29
C TYR A 59 44.27 -6.98 26.99
N GLY A 60 44.55 -5.92 27.81
CA GLY A 60 45.71 -5.07 27.71
C GLY A 60 45.86 -4.32 26.40
N LEU A 61 44.78 -4.17 25.62
CA LEU A 61 44.85 -3.51 24.31
C LEU A 61 45.16 -2.01 24.46
N ARG A 62 44.75 -1.35 25.56
CA ARG A 62 45.05 0.06 25.79
C ARG A 62 46.53 0.29 25.95
N GLU A 63 47.22 -0.55 26.76
CA GLU A 63 48.66 -0.46 27.03
C GLU A 63 49.47 -0.83 25.79
N GLN A 64 49.07 -1.90 25.08
CA GLN A 64 49.76 -2.35 23.86
C GLN A 64 49.67 -1.29 22.74
N LEU A 65 48.58 -0.53 22.62
CA LEU A 65 48.42 0.50 21.60
C LEU A 65 49.08 1.85 21.97
N THR A 66 49.41 2.09 23.24
CA THR A 66 50.15 3.29 23.70
C THR A 66 51.66 3.13 23.66
N ASN A 67 52.17 1.90 23.70
CA ASN A 67 53.61 1.62 23.61
C ASN A 67 54.11 1.86 22.19
N ARG A 68 55.06 2.83 22.06
CA ARG A 68 55.68 3.27 20.79
C ARG A 68 56.46 2.17 20.03
N GLY A 69 56.62 0.97 20.61
CA GLY A 69 57.38 -0.15 20.03
C GLY A 69 56.55 -1.17 19.26
N THR A 70 55.23 -1.12 19.30
CA THR A 70 54.33 -2.05 18.60
C THR A 70 54.07 -1.58 17.18
N GLY A 71 54.87 -1.96 16.27
CA GLY A 71 54.81 -2.15 14.79
C GLY A 71 53.82 -1.40 13.91
N GLY A 72 53.16 -0.32 14.31
CA GLY A 72 52.26 0.44 13.46
C GLY A 72 51.11 1.12 14.19
N ARG A 73 50.38 1.97 13.49
CA ARG A 73 49.19 2.67 14.02
C ARG A 73 47.95 1.80 13.89
N PHE A 74 47.13 1.82 14.92
CA PHE A 74 45.89 1.08 15.01
C PHE A 74 44.70 1.98 15.37
N ALA A 75 43.52 1.63 14.88
CA ALA A 75 42.25 2.20 15.33
C ALA A 75 41.13 1.15 15.30
N PHE A 76 40.49 0.96 16.45
CA PHE A 76 39.21 0.27 16.54
C PHE A 76 38.08 1.26 16.26
N VAL A 77 37.20 0.95 15.34
CA VAL A 77 36.25 1.88 14.77
C VAL A 77 34.86 1.24 14.77
N ALA A 78 33.92 1.90 15.41
CA ALA A 78 32.51 1.57 15.27
C ALA A 78 31.98 2.10 13.93
N MET A 79 31.24 1.27 13.22
CA MET A 79 30.65 1.61 11.91
C MET A 79 29.13 1.61 11.93
N GLY A 80 28.53 2.03 10.84
CA GLY A 80 27.07 1.95 10.64
C GLY A 80 26.26 2.63 11.75
N SER A 81 25.21 1.95 12.22
CA SER A 81 24.35 2.43 13.31
C SER A 81 25.10 2.55 14.66
N TYR A 82 26.09 1.70 14.87
CA TYR A 82 26.93 1.77 16.03
C TYR A 82 27.87 3.01 16.00
N GLY A 83 28.40 3.33 14.84
CA GLY A 83 29.20 4.52 14.62
C GLY A 83 28.43 5.82 14.89
N THR A 84 27.15 5.88 14.56
CA THR A 84 26.27 7.04 14.80
C THR A 84 25.66 7.09 16.21
N LYS A 85 25.92 6.09 17.06
CA LYS A 85 25.26 5.89 18.36
C LYS A 85 23.75 5.72 18.27
N GLU A 86 23.30 5.01 17.25
CA GLU A 86 21.89 4.75 16.95
C GLU A 86 21.56 3.25 16.96
N LEU A 87 22.31 2.44 17.74
CA LEU A 87 22.02 1.03 17.93
C LEU A 87 20.60 0.83 18.48
N CYS A 88 19.85 -0.07 17.89
CA CYS A 88 18.68 -0.66 18.49
C CYS A 88 19.04 -2.03 19.12
N LEU A 89 18.19 -2.52 20.03
CA LEU A 89 18.48 -3.66 20.92
C LEU A 89 18.89 -4.98 20.21
N ALA A 90 18.49 -5.17 18.96
CA ALA A 90 18.90 -6.29 18.11
C ALA A 90 19.66 -5.84 16.85
N SER A 91 20.32 -4.67 16.89
CA SER A 91 21.16 -4.23 15.78
C SER A 91 22.50 -4.92 15.81
N ASP A 92 23.03 -5.20 14.61
CA ASP A 92 24.39 -5.71 14.42
C ASP A 92 25.39 -4.67 14.94
N ILE A 93 26.49 -5.16 15.52
CA ILE A 93 27.62 -4.36 15.93
C ILE A 93 28.69 -4.44 14.85
N ASP A 94 28.78 -3.39 14.03
CA ASP A 94 29.74 -3.33 12.94
C ASP A 94 31.05 -2.68 13.45
N LEU A 95 32.16 -3.42 13.34
CA LEU A 95 33.49 -3.00 13.75
C LEU A 95 34.47 -2.99 12.58
N MET A 96 35.32 -1.98 12.51
CA MET A 96 36.47 -1.96 11.61
C MET A 96 37.73 -1.83 12.44
N ILE A 97 38.67 -2.71 12.20
CA ILE A 97 40.04 -2.66 12.75
C ILE A 97 40.95 -2.12 11.66
N LEU A 98 41.27 -0.85 11.77
CA LEU A 98 42.14 -0.15 10.83
C LEU A 98 43.58 -0.25 11.32
N HIS A 99 44.48 -0.73 10.47
CA HIS A 99 45.89 -0.89 10.81
C HIS A 99 46.82 -0.39 9.68
N GLU A 100 47.99 0.11 10.07
CA GLU A 100 48.95 0.66 9.10
C GLU A 100 49.89 -0.41 8.54
N ARG A 101 50.29 -1.35 9.37
CA ARG A 101 51.26 -2.44 9.05
C ARG A 101 50.70 -3.77 9.54
N GLN A 102 51.45 -4.86 9.34
CA GLN A 102 51.06 -6.18 9.82
C GLN A 102 50.67 -6.17 11.31
N MET A 103 49.52 -6.83 11.60
CA MET A 103 48.99 -6.87 12.96
C MET A 103 49.86 -7.76 13.87
N PRO A 104 50.28 -7.30 15.04
CA PRO A 104 50.98 -8.13 16.01
C PRO A 104 50.07 -9.27 16.49
N ARG A 105 50.63 -10.48 16.61
CA ARG A 105 49.90 -11.68 17.06
C ARG A 105 49.20 -11.52 18.41
N ALA A 106 49.78 -10.69 19.32
CA ALA A 106 49.18 -10.42 20.62
C ALA A 106 47.85 -9.63 20.49
N ILE A 107 47.80 -8.65 19.58
CA ILE A 107 46.59 -7.87 19.31
C ILE A 107 45.55 -8.74 18.61
N GLU A 108 45.96 -9.58 17.69
CA GLU A 108 45.09 -10.53 17.00
C GLU A 108 44.42 -11.50 17.97
N ARG A 109 45.13 -12.10 18.91
CA ARG A 109 44.61 -12.96 19.97
C ARG A 109 43.62 -12.22 20.88
N ALA A 110 44.01 -11.02 21.33
CA ALA A 110 43.13 -10.20 22.17
C ALA A 110 41.80 -9.86 21.44
N LEU A 111 41.88 -9.55 20.15
CA LEU A 111 40.74 -9.29 19.31
C LEU A 111 39.83 -10.52 19.24
N LEU A 112 40.36 -11.69 18.96
CA LEU A 112 39.54 -12.94 18.89
C LEU A 112 38.85 -13.21 20.23
N ASN A 113 39.53 -13.06 21.36
CA ASN A 113 38.92 -13.22 22.68
C ASN A 113 37.77 -12.22 22.91
N ILE A 114 37.91 -10.98 22.49
CA ILE A 114 36.87 -9.97 22.59
C ILE A 114 35.66 -10.34 21.73
N LEU A 115 35.89 -10.83 20.49
CA LEU A 115 34.83 -11.29 19.62
C LEU A 115 34.06 -12.48 20.24
N TYR A 116 34.74 -13.43 20.88
CA TYR A 116 34.10 -14.53 21.61
C TYR A 116 33.14 -13.99 22.69
N HIS A 117 33.59 -13.05 23.53
CA HIS A 117 32.72 -12.45 24.56
C HIS A 117 31.51 -11.66 23.98
N LEU A 118 31.67 -11.03 22.81
CA LEU A 118 30.55 -10.39 22.15
C LEU A 118 29.53 -11.43 21.64
N TRP A 119 29.97 -12.59 21.12
CA TRP A 119 29.10 -13.68 20.72
C TRP A 119 28.44 -14.37 21.94
N ASP A 120 29.16 -14.56 23.05
CA ASP A 120 28.58 -15.05 24.31
C ASP A 120 27.48 -14.11 24.84
N ALA A 121 27.64 -12.81 24.63
CA ALA A 121 26.61 -11.80 24.90
C ALA A 121 25.43 -11.84 23.91
N LYS A 122 25.40 -12.82 22.99
CA LYS A 122 24.40 -12.96 21.91
C LYS A 122 24.29 -11.71 21.04
N LEU A 123 25.40 -11.05 20.79
CA LEU A 123 25.50 -9.92 19.88
C LEU A 123 25.89 -10.42 18.48
N GLU A 124 25.17 -9.97 17.46
CA GLU A 124 25.58 -10.16 16.08
C GLU A 124 26.69 -9.16 15.76
N VAL A 125 27.89 -9.65 15.44
CA VAL A 125 29.06 -8.82 15.21
C VAL A 125 29.58 -9.02 13.80
N GLY A 126 29.53 -7.94 13.02
CA GLY A 126 30.25 -7.82 11.76
C GLY A 126 31.59 -7.16 12.02
N TYR A 127 32.72 -7.74 11.58
CA TYR A 127 34.01 -7.09 11.69
C TYR A 127 34.80 -7.19 10.40
N THR A 128 35.64 -6.17 10.18
CA THR A 128 36.56 -6.09 9.04
C THR A 128 37.90 -5.61 9.50
N ILE A 129 38.97 -6.31 9.11
CA ILE A 129 40.35 -5.94 9.42
C ILE A 129 41.01 -5.48 8.13
N VAL A 130 41.43 -4.21 8.06
CA VAL A 130 41.88 -3.60 6.81
C VAL A 130 42.94 -2.56 7.02
N THR A 131 43.83 -2.42 6.03
CA THR A 131 44.67 -1.24 5.86
C THR A 131 43.91 -0.09 5.21
N PRO A 132 44.38 1.16 5.28
CA PRO A 132 43.75 2.29 4.56
C PRO A 132 43.58 2.04 3.05
N LYS A 133 44.56 1.39 2.40
CA LYS A 133 44.50 1.07 0.97
C LYS A 133 43.43 0.03 0.63
N GLU A 134 43.31 -1.00 1.45
CA GLU A 134 42.28 -2.03 1.28
C GLU A 134 40.88 -1.43 1.51
N ALA A 135 40.71 -0.61 2.54
CA ALA A 135 39.45 0.10 2.80
C ALA A 135 39.08 1.01 1.62
N GLU A 136 40.02 1.76 1.02
CA GLU A 136 39.82 2.59 -0.15
C GLU A 136 39.36 1.75 -1.38
N ARG A 137 39.85 0.51 -1.53
CA ARG A 137 39.40 -0.41 -2.58
C ARG A 137 37.97 -0.89 -2.31
N LEU A 138 37.69 -1.38 -1.11
CA LEU A 138 36.35 -1.86 -0.73
C LEU A 138 35.26 -0.80 -0.90
N ILE A 139 35.55 0.45 -0.59
CA ILE A 139 34.62 1.59 -0.75
C ILE A 139 34.21 1.82 -2.20
N ARG A 140 35.09 1.52 -3.16
CA ARG A 140 34.78 1.70 -4.58
C ARG A 140 33.76 0.69 -5.07
N ASP A 141 33.86 -0.55 -4.56
CA ASP A 141 33.10 -1.70 -5.05
C ASP A 141 31.81 -1.93 -4.23
N ASP A 142 31.81 -1.61 -2.93
CA ASP A 142 30.67 -1.84 -2.04
C ASP A 142 30.13 -0.55 -1.41
N PHE A 143 28.88 -0.24 -1.78
CA PHE A 143 28.16 0.92 -1.25
C PHE A 143 27.87 0.79 0.26
N GLY A 144 27.64 -0.43 0.76
CA GLY A 144 27.40 -0.71 2.17
C GLY A 144 28.59 -0.33 3.04
N THR A 145 29.78 -0.78 2.63
CA THR A 145 31.05 -0.43 3.29
C THR A 145 31.33 1.07 3.25
N LEU A 146 31.11 1.72 2.11
CA LEU A 146 31.25 3.17 1.98
C LEU A 146 30.40 3.92 3.02
N THR A 147 29.11 3.61 3.08
CA THR A 147 28.15 4.30 3.97
C THR A 147 28.42 3.99 5.44
N SER A 148 28.88 2.78 5.75
CA SER A 148 29.27 2.38 7.10
C SER A 148 30.50 3.18 7.59
N ILE A 149 31.47 3.42 6.72
CA ILE A 149 32.63 4.25 7.02
C ILE A 149 32.25 5.74 7.17
N LEU A 150 31.35 6.26 6.35
CA LEU A 150 30.84 7.62 6.52
C LEU A 150 30.18 7.84 7.89
N ASN A 151 29.57 6.80 8.44
CA ASN A 151 28.95 6.80 9.76
C ASN A 151 29.89 6.37 10.90
N SER A 152 31.18 6.18 10.61
CA SER A 152 32.12 5.63 11.57
C SER A 152 32.57 6.61 12.65
N ARG A 153 32.98 6.07 13.81
CA ARG A 153 33.67 6.76 14.92
C ARG A 153 34.73 5.86 15.57
N ILE A 154 35.77 6.46 16.07
CA ILE A 154 36.82 5.73 16.79
C ILE A 154 36.35 5.31 18.19
N LEU A 155 36.65 4.07 18.58
CA LEU A 155 36.49 3.52 19.93
C LEU A 155 37.80 3.54 20.73
N LEU A 156 38.86 3.03 20.12
CA LEU A 156 40.19 2.89 20.76
C LEU A 156 41.31 3.04 19.71
N GLY A 157 42.47 3.51 20.11
CA GLY A 157 43.65 3.61 19.27
C GLY A 157 43.98 5.03 18.82
N SER A 158 44.72 5.16 17.73
CA SER A 158 45.24 6.45 17.25
C SER A 158 44.19 7.31 16.60
N ARG A 159 43.73 8.36 17.31
CA ARG A 159 42.74 9.35 16.78
C ARG A 159 43.28 10.08 15.55
N ILE A 160 44.59 10.37 15.51
CA ILE A 160 45.25 11.07 14.39
C ILE A 160 45.20 10.19 13.15
N PHE A 161 45.57 8.93 13.28
CA PHE A 161 45.55 7.97 12.17
C PHE A 161 44.11 7.76 11.59
N TYR A 162 43.14 7.53 12.46
CA TYR A 162 41.73 7.41 12.04
C TYR A 162 41.22 8.68 11.38
N ARG A 163 41.53 9.88 11.95
CA ARG A 163 41.09 11.15 11.39
C ARG A 163 41.68 11.36 10.00
N SER A 164 43.00 11.16 9.83
CA SER A 164 43.64 11.27 8.54
C SER A 164 43.07 10.33 7.49
N PHE A 165 42.77 9.09 7.87
CA PHE A 165 42.07 8.13 6.98
C PHE A 165 40.69 8.63 6.56
N LYS A 166 39.88 9.04 7.54
CA LYS A 166 38.51 9.50 7.29
C LYS A 166 38.46 10.78 6.44
N GLU A 167 39.35 11.73 6.72
CA GLU A 167 39.48 12.98 5.95
C GLU A 167 39.89 12.70 4.50
N LYS A 168 40.80 11.76 4.26
CA LYS A 168 41.20 11.35 2.90
C LYS A 168 40.05 10.80 2.11
N ILE A 169 39.22 9.92 2.71
CA ILE A 169 38.02 9.37 2.07
C ILE A 169 37.01 10.48 1.78
N LEU A 170 36.71 11.34 2.75
CA LEU A 170 35.76 12.44 2.56
C LEU A 170 36.27 13.43 1.50
N ALA A 171 37.55 13.73 1.43
CA ALA A 171 38.13 14.58 0.40
C ALA A 171 37.94 13.96 -1.01
N SER A 172 38.20 12.65 -1.16
CA SER A 172 38.01 11.94 -2.41
C SER A 172 36.53 11.99 -2.88
N LEU A 173 35.57 11.81 -1.97
CA LEU A 173 34.17 11.88 -2.29
C LEU A 173 33.66 13.29 -2.60
N ARG A 174 34.26 14.31 -1.94
CA ARG A 174 33.91 15.72 -2.17
C ARG A 174 34.44 16.26 -3.51
N ASN A 175 35.46 15.62 -4.08
CA ASN A 175 35.92 15.99 -5.43
C ASN A 175 34.87 15.67 -6.52
N GLU A 176 34.05 14.65 -6.29
CA GLU A 176 33.00 14.24 -7.24
C GLU A 176 31.65 14.02 -6.54
N PRO A 177 31.03 15.07 -5.96
CA PRO A 177 29.81 14.94 -5.18
C PRO A 177 28.61 14.43 -5.99
N GLY A 178 28.58 14.73 -7.29
CA GLY A 178 27.56 14.23 -8.24
C GLY A 178 27.61 12.71 -8.42
N ALA A 179 28.82 12.12 -8.44
CA ALA A 179 28.98 10.65 -8.53
C ALA A 179 28.40 9.95 -7.29
N MET A 180 28.67 10.50 -6.10
CA MET A 180 28.10 9.97 -4.85
C MET A 180 26.58 10.10 -4.81
N LEU A 181 26.04 11.25 -5.22
CA LEU A 181 24.60 11.45 -5.34
C LEU A 181 23.98 10.45 -6.31
N GLY A 182 24.62 10.21 -7.48
CA GLY A 182 24.19 9.21 -8.45
C GLY A 182 24.11 7.80 -7.86
N LYS A 183 25.14 7.37 -7.12
CA LYS A 183 25.13 6.06 -6.40
C LYS A 183 23.99 5.97 -5.40
N ILE A 184 23.74 7.00 -4.61
CA ILE A 184 22.63 7.04 -3.64
C ILE A 184 21.29 6.93 -4.35
N LEU A 185 21.07 7.63 -5.46
CA LEU A 185 19.81 7.58 -6.20
C LEU A 185 19.54 6.19 -6.81
N VAL A 186 20.58 5.53 -7.32
CA VAL A 186 20.48 4.15 -7.82
C VAL A 186 20.11 3.17 -6.70
N GLU A 187 20.80 3.24 -5.57
CA GLU A 187 20.52 2.36 -4.43
C GLU A 187 19.14 2.65 -3.80
N LYS A 188 18.73 3.93 -3.72
CA LYS A 188 17.39 4.31 -3.30
C LYS A 188 16.34 3.68 -4.21
N LYS A 189 16.53 3.74 -5.52
CA LYS A 189 15.59 3.15 -6.50
C LYS A 189 15.49 1.64 -6.34
N LYS A 190 16.60 0.91 -6.27
CA LYS A 190 16.60 -0.55 -6.03
C LYS A 190 15.89 -0.92 -4.74
N ARG A 191 16.12 -0.16 -3.67
CA ARG A 191 15.47 -0.37 -2.39
C ARG A 191 13.95 -0.13 -2.48
N GLU A 192 13.52 0.93 -3.15
CA GLU A 192 12.09 1.24 -3.34
C GLU A 192 11.40 0.20 -4.22
N GLU A 193 12.07 -0.38 -5.20
CA GLU A 193 11.56 -1.50 -5.99
C GLU A 193 11.34 -2.76 -5.13
N LYS A 194 12.16 -2.97 -4.09
CA LYS A 194 12.04 -4.10 -3.16
C LYS A 194 11.02 -3.83 -2.05
N TYR A 195 11.18 -2.72 -1.33
CA TYR A 195 10.42 -2.40 -0.10
C TYR A 195 9.27 -1.43 -0.32
N GLY A 196 9.04 -0.98 -1.53
CA GLY A 196 7.87 -0.21 -1.95
C GLY A 196 6.75 -1.07 -2.54
N ARG A 197 6.84 -2.41 -2.45
CA ARG A 197 5.80 -3.34 -2.88
C ARG A 197 4.59 -3.31 -1.94
N GLU A 198 3.45 -3.76 -2.45
CA GLU A 198 2.17 -3.70 -1.73
C GLU A 198 2.20 -4.37 -0.35
N GLU A 199 2.96 -5.44 -0.18
CA GLU A 199 3.12 -6.15 1.10
C GLU A 199 3.73 -5.29 2.22
N TYR A 200 4.55 -4.28 1.86
CA TYR A 200 5.17 -3.36 2.82
C TYR A 200 4.31 -2.14 3.16
N PHE A 201 3.16 -1.97 2.50
CA PHE A 201 2.25 -0.88 2.87
C PHE A 201 1.47 -1.17 4.15
N ILE A 202 1.12 -2.44 4.41
CA ILE A 202 0.42 -2.85 5.65
C ILE A 202 1.42 -3.12 6.77
N GLU A 203 2.54 -3.75 6.45
CA GLU A 203 3.58 -4.19 7.37
C GLU A 203 4.92 -3.54 6.99
N PRO A 204 5.07 -2.22 7.23
CA PRO A 204 6.27 -1.51 6.79
C PRO A 204 7.52 -1.99 7.53
N ASP A 205 8.62 -2.07 6.79
CA ASP A 205 9.95 -2.17 7.38
C ASP A 205 10.37 -0.78 7.88
N LEU A 206 10.58 -0.65 9.19
CA LEU A 206 10.88 0.64 9.84
C LEU A 206 12.22 1.25 9.41
N LYS A 207 13.11 0.43 8.86
CA LYS A 207 14.42 0.84 8.39
C LYS A 207 14.43 1.05 6.88
N GLU A 208 13.96 0.07 6.11
CA GLU A 208 14.18 0.00 4.66
C GLU A 208 12.97 0.46 3.83
N SER A 209 11.71 0.45 4.33
CA SER A 209 10.58 0.98 3.55
C SER A 209 10.71 2.48 3.25
N PRO A 210 10.10 3.00 2.18
CA PRO A 210 10.11 4.43 1.88
C PRO A 210 9.64 5.28 3.07
N GLY A 211 10.46 6.23 3.48
CA GLY A 211 10.24 7.01 4.71
C GLY A 211 10.76 6.35 5.99
N GLY A 212 11.41 5.20 5.90
CA GLY A 212 12.10 4.54 7.02
C GLY A 212 13.41 5.24 7.41
N LEU A 213 14.12 4.65 8.35
CA LEU A 213 15.37 5.21 8.90
C LEU A 213 16.47 5.34 7.84
N ARG A 214 16.49 4.49 6.81
CA ARG A 214 17.45 4.56 5.70
C ARG A 214 17.32 5.84 4.88
N ASP A 215 16.12 6.38 4.73
CA ASP A 215 15.92 7.66 4.06
C ASP A 215 16.58 8.81 4.82
N PHE A 216 16.56 8.76 6.16
CA PHE A 216 17.29 9.70 6.98
C PHE A 216 18.81 9.54 6.81
N ASP A 217 19.31 8.32 6.65
CA ASP A 217 20.73 8.06 6.42
C ASP A 217 21.19 8.63 5.07
N TYR A 218 20.41 8.55 4.01
CA TYR A 218 20.74 9.19 2.73
C TYR A 218 20.98 10.69 2.89
N MET A 219 20.11 11.39 3.59
CA MET A 219 20.30 12.82 3.86
C MET A 219 21.59 13.07 4.65
N ARG A 220 21.90 12.23 5.63
CA ARG A 220 23.13 12.34 6.45
C ARG A 220 24.38 12.15 5.59
N TRP A 221 24.43 11.14 4.73
CA TRP A 221 25.60 10.86 3.88
C TRP A 221 25.83 11.99 2.87
N ILE A 222 24.77 12.43 2.20
CA ILE A 222 24.85 13.56 1.26
C ILE A 222 25.31 14.83 1.98
N SER A 223 24.79 15.09 3.18
CA SER A 223 25.20 16.27 3.97
C SER A 223 26.70 16.29 4.26
N LYS A 224 27.28 15.12 4.56
CA LYS A 224 28.73 14.98 4.80
C LYS A 224 29.55 15.16 3.53
N VAL A 225 29.11 14.59 2.42
CA VAL A 225 29.87 14.59 1.17
C VAL A 225 29.68 15.87 0.40
N CYS A 226 28.43 16.29 0.14
CA CYS A 226 28.17 17.44 -0.73
C CYS A 226 28.31 18.79 0.00
N PHE A 227 28.06 18.82 1.31
CA PHE A 227 28.01 20.07 2.06
C PHE A 227 29.01 20.16 3.24
N GLY A 228 29.80 19.12 3.47
CA GLY A 228 30.80 19.11 4.53
C GLY A 228 30.23 19.11 5.96
N CYS A 229 28.90 18.87 6.12
CA CYS A 229 28.26 18.89 7.43
C CYS A 229 28.66 17.66 8.26
N GLU A 230 29.31 17.84 9.37
CA GLU A 230 29.63 16.76 10.32
C GLU A 230 28.36 16.28 11.06
N ARG A 231 27.49 17.21 11.42
CA ARG A 231 26.23 16.95 12.11
C ARG A 231 25.05 17.26 11.19
N PHE A 232 24.07 16.40 11.19
CA PHE A 232 22.85 16.63 10.40
C PHE A 232 22.15 17.96 10.74
N SER A 233 22.24 18.42 11.97
CA SER A 233 21.66 19.71 12.39
C SER A 233 22.30 20.92 11.68
N GLU A 234 23.49 20.79 11.12
CA GLU A 234 24.21 21.86 10.40
C GLU A 234 23.62 22.16 9.03
N ILE A 235 22.80 21.23 8.46
CA ILE A 235 22.05 21.45 7.21
C ILE A 235 21.18 22.70 7.28
N ARG A 236 20.71 23.09 8.46
CA ARG A 236 19.99 24.34 8.65
C ARG A 236 20.75 25.57 8.15
N ASN A 237 22.08 25.57 8.31
CA ASN A 237 22.94 26.67 7.93
C ASN A 237 23.04 26.83 6.40
N LEU A 238 22.66 25.80 5.65
CA LEU A 238 22.57 25.82 4.19
C LEU A 238 21.27 26.53 3.70
N GLY A 239 20.41 27.00 4.61
CA GLY A 239 19.14 27.63 4.25
C GLY A 239 18.08 26.70 3.63
N ALA A 240 18.42 25.42 3.45
CA ALA A 240 17.54 24.45 2.81
C ALA A 240 16.31 24.07 3.66
N PHE A 241 16.44 24.11 5.00
CA PHE A 241 15.37 23.76 5.93
C PHE A 241 15.28 24.72 7.12
N SER A 242 14.06 24.96 7.58
CA SER A 242 13.80 25.73 8.79
C SER A 242 14.11 24.92 10.06
N HIS A 243 14.33 25.61 11.18
CA HIS A 243 14.47 24.96 12.49
C HIS A 243 13.31 24.02 12.85
N LEU A 244 12.09 24.42 12.48
CA LEU A 244 10.88 23.65 12.75
C LEU A 244 10.85 22.34 11.95
N GLU A 245 11.30 22.36 10.69
CA GLU A 245 11.34 21.19 9.82
C GLU A 245 12.38 20.18 10.30
N ILE A 246 13.56 20.63 10.65
CA ILE A 246 14.61 19.79 11.22
C ILE A 246 14.15 19.19 12.57
N GLY A 247 13.51 20.00 13.41
CA GLY A 247 12.93 19.52 14.67
C GLY A 247 11.88 18.43 14.47
N LYS A 248 10.95 18.63 13.54
CA LYS A 248 9.93 17.63 13.18
C LYS A 248 10.54 16.36 12.59
N LEU A 249 11.56 16.50 11.75
CA LEU A 249 12.27 15.36 11.15
C LEU A 249 13.00 14.54 12.24
N THR A 250 13.73 15.21 13.12
CA THR A 250 14.45 14.58 14.25
C THR A 250 13.48 13.87 15.19
N TYR A 251 12.32 14.50 15.46
CA TYR A 251 11.26 13.88 16.25
C TYR A 251 10.72 12.62 15.57
N SER A 252 10.45 12.68 14.23
CA SER A 252 9.97 11.53 13.47
C SER A 252 10.95 10.37 13.49
N LYS A 253 12.24 10.65 13.31
CA LYS A 253 13.30 9.64 13.46
C LYS A 253 13.30 9.04 14.87
N GLY A 254 13.21 9.87 15.90
CA GLY A 254 13.14 9.42 17.30
C GLY A 254 11.95 8.52 17.57
N PHE A 255 10.79 8.79 16.95
CA PHE A 255 9.61 7.95 17.04
C PHE A 255 9.87 6.57 16.38
N LEU A 256 10.38 6.53 15.16
CA LEU A 256 10.69 5.25 14.49
C LEU A 256 11.74 4.44 15.24
N LEU A 257 12.79 5.08 15.79
CA LEU A 257 13.76 4.41 16.66
C LEU A 257 13.11 3.85 17.92
N LYS A 258 12.12 4.53 18.51
CA LYS A 258 11.38 4.01 19.66
C LYS A 258 10.58 2.77 19.29
N VAL A 259 9.82 2.82 18.21
CA VAL A 259 9.03 1.67 17.73
C VAL A 259 9.95 0.49 17.41
N ARG A 260 11.07 0.73 16.74
CA ARG A 260 12.06 -0.30 16.38
C ARG A 260 12.70 -0.94 17.62
N ASN A 261 13.07 -0.16 18.63
CA ASN A 261 13.60 -0.70 19.89
C ASN A 261 12.56 -1.55 20.65
N LEU A 262 11.29 -1.12 20.68
CA LEU A 262 10.21 -1.90 21.29
C LEU A 262 9.90 -3.18 20.50
N LEU A 263 10.05 -3.14 19.19
CA LEU A 263 9.93 -4.31 18.33
C LEU A 263 11.02 -5.33 18.68
N HIS A 264 12.27 -4.89 18.73
CA HIS A 264 13.44 -5.70 19.11
C HIS A 264 13.39 -6.21 20.56
N ALA A 265 12.86 -5.42 21.49
CA ALA A 265 12.70 -5.85 22.90
C ALA A 265 11.70 -7.01 23.06
N GLY A 266 10.78 -7.17 22.14
CA GLY A 266 9.76 -8.22 22.18
C GLY A 266 9.97 -9.36 21.19
N SER A 267 11.12 -9.42 20.51
CA SER A 267 11.49 -10.48 19.56
C SER A 267 12.81 -11.12 19.98
N SER A 268 12.95 -12.40 19.72
CA SER A 268 14.23 -13.11 19.88
C SER A 268 15.18 -12.95 18.68
N THR A 269 14.68 -12.40 17.58
CA THR A 269 15.39 -12.22 16.32
C THR A 269 15.35 -10.76 15.88
N LYS A 270 16.28 -10.39 14.99
CA LYS A 270 16.29 -9.09 14.32
C LYS A 270 15.10 -8.98 13.39
N GLU A 271 14.08 -8.23 13.80
CA GLU A 271 12.89 -7.97 13.02
C GLU A 271 12.70 -6.45 12.89
N ASP A 272 12.72 -5.95 11.66
CA ASP A 272 12.49 -4.54 11.34
C ASP A 272 11.14 -4.32 10.67
N ARG A 273 10.45 -5.41 10.27
CA ARG A 273 9.11 -5.39 9.68
C ARG A 273 8.03 -5.36 10.75
N LEU A 274 7.17 -4.39 10.67
CA LEU A 274 6.08 -4.16 11.63
C LEU A 274 4.86 -5.01 11.26
N LEU A 275 4.95 -6.32 11.54
CA LEU A 275 3.88 -7.29 11.28
C LEU A 275 2.59 -6.94 12.04
N VAL A 276 1.44 -7.41 11.56
CA VAL A 276 0.11 -7.14 12.15
C VAL A 276 0.07 -7.47 13.65
N ASP A 277 0.64 -8.60 14.09
CA ASP A 277 0.70 -8.97 15.50
C ASP A 277 1.56 -8.01 16.33
N HIS A 278 2.67 -7.54 15.74
CA HIS A 278 3.50 -6.51 16.35
C HIS A 278 2.75 -5.19 16.50
N GLN A 279 1.94 -4.79 15.51
CA GLN A 279 1.10 -3.59 15.57
C GLN A 279 0.11 -3.65 16.72
N GLN A 280 -0.55 -4.81 16.93
CA GLN A 280 -1.47 -5.02 18.04
C GLN A 280 -0.75 -4.92 19.39
N ARG A 281 0.37 -5.63 19.54
CA ARG A 281 1.17 -5.65 20.78
C ARG A 281 1.68 -4.25 21.12
N LEU A 282 2.31 -3.56 20.14
CA LEU A 282 2.91 -2.26 20.38
C LEU A 282 1.88 -1.15 20.61
N SER A 283 0.72 -1.21 19.97
CA SER A 283 -0.36 -0.25 20.23
C SER A 283 -0.83 -0.30 21.69
N LYS A 284 -0.96 -1.50 22.26
CA LYS A 284 -1.31 -1.70 23.69
C LYS A 284 -0.19 -1.22 24.60
N GLN A 285 1.07 -1.59 24.33
CA GLN A 285 2.23 -1.16 25.11
C GLN A 285 2.42 0.37 25.13
N LEU A 286 2.17 1.02 24.01
CA LEU A 286 2.23 2.48 23.87
C LEU A 286 0.94 3.20 24.32
N LYS A 287 -0.03 2.45 24.88
CA LYS A 287 -1.29 2.95 25.42
C LYS A 287 -2.12 3.74 24.40
N TYR A 288 -2.13 3.31 23.14
CA TYR A 288 -3.07 3.86 22.17
C TYR A 288 -4.50 3.47 22.57
N PRO A 289 -5.41 4.45 22.74
CA PRO A 289 -6.73 4.17 23.26
C PRO A 289 -7.54 3.31 22.29
N GLU A 290 -8.15 2.25 22.82
CA GLU A 290 -9.18 1.51 22.13
C GLU A 290 -10.44 2.39 22.07
N GLY A 291 -10.82 2.81 20.87
CA GLY A 291 -12.00 3.63 20.70
C GLY A 291 -13.12 2.86 20.02
N HIS A 292 -14.38 3.21 20.31
CA HIS A 292 -15.55 2.62 19.67
C HIS A 292 -15.52 2.72 18.13
N HIS A 293 -14.72 3.64 17.57
CA HIS A 293 -14.71 3.96 16.15
C HIS A 293 -13.42 3.57 15.45
N ILE A 294 -12.27 3.79 16.08
CA ILE A 294 -10.96 3.50 15.49
C ILE A 294 -10.18 2.67 16.51
N PRO A 295 -9.80 1.43 16.17
CA PRO A 295 -8.99 0.56 17.03
C PRO A 295 -7.63 1.19 17.38
N GLY A 296 -7.09 0.81 18.55
CA GLY A 296 -5.76 1.25 18.97
C GLY A 296 -4.65 1.00 17.93
N PRO A 297 -4.56 -0.18 17.31
CA PRO A 297 -3.60 -0.47 16.26
C PRO A 297 -3.70 0.48 15.05
N SER A 298 -4.92 0.84 14.61
CA SER A 298 -5.09 1.79 13.50
C SER A 298 -4.63 3.20 13.85
N ARG A 299 -4.79 3.62 15.11
CA ARG A 299 -4.27 4.91 15.60
C ARG A 299 -2.74 4.91 15.68
N PHE A 300 -2.16 3.82 16.17
CA PHE A 300 -0.73 3.62 16.21
C PHE A 300 -0.12 3.66 14.80
N MET A 301 -0.68 2.90 13.86
CA MET A 301 -0.20 2.90 12.47
C MET A 301 -0.38 4.24 11.78
N LYS A 302 -1.44 5.00 12.10
CA LYS A 302 -1.58 6.37 11.62
C LYS A 302 -0.39 7.25 11.99
N ASP A 303 0.11 7.13 13.22
CA ASP A 303 1.30 7.85 13.67
C ASP A 303 2.58 7.32 13.00
N VAL A 304 2.72 5.99 12.84
CA VAL A 304 3.84 5.39 12.10
C VAL A 304 3.93 5.97 10.69
N TYR A 305 2.82 5.94 9.92
CA TYR A 305 2.80 6.48 8.56
C TYR A 305 2.97 8.00 8.52
N LEU A 306 2.45 8.73 9.50
CA LEU A 306 2.69 10.17 9.61
C LEU A 306 4.19 10.48 9.70
N HIS A 307 4.93 9.72 10.52
CA HIS A 307 6.36 9.92 10.71
C HIS A 307 7.17 9.43 9.51
N MET A 308 6.84 8.29 8.92
CA MET A 308 7.47 7.78 7.71
C MET A 308 7.27 8.73 6.53
N ASN A 309 6.04 9.17 6.27
CA ASN A 309 5.75 10.12 5.21
C ASN A 309 6.51 11.43 5.38
N ARG A 310 6.63 11.94 6.61
CA ARG A 310 7.41 13.13 6.89
C ARG A 310 8.88 12.97 6.53
N ILE A 311 9.51 11.84 6.89
CA ILE A 311 10.90 11.54 6.54
C ILE A 311 11.02 11.44 5.01
N ARG A 312 10.14 10.69 4.35
CA ARG A 312 10.15 10.51 2.90
C ARG A 312 10.14 11.86 2.16
N TYR A 313 9.18 12.73 2.49
CA TYR A 313 9.08 14.04 1.85
C TYR A 313 10.31 14.91 1.99
N VAL A 314 10.82 15.01 3.23
CA VAL A 314 12.00 15.83 3.47
C VAL A 314 13.22 15.25 2.75
N THR A 315 13.33 13.91 2.67
CA THR A 315 14.39 13.25 1.92
C THR A 315 14.31 13.52 0.42
N GLU A 316 13.13 13.37 -0.18
CA GLU A 316 12.91 13.63 -1.60
C GLU A 316 13.21 15.08 -1.97
N GLU A 317 12.75 16.03 -1.14
CA GLU A 317 13.06 17.44 -1.29
C GLU A 317 14.56 17.72 -1.20
N PHE A 318 15.23 17.14 -0.19
CA PHE A 318 16.67 17.32 0.01
C PHE A 318 17.47 16.76 -1.17
N LEU A 319 17.12 15.57 -1.67
CA LEU A 319 17.78 14.96 -2.83
C LEU A 319 17.63 15.82 -4.09
N THR A 320 16.44 16.37 -4.31
CA THR A 320 16.18 17.21 -5.48
C THR A 320 16.97 18.52 -5.42
N LYS A 321 16.94 19.22 -4.29
CA LYS A 321 17.73 20.45 -4.09
C LYS A 321 19.23 20.18 -4.24
N THR A 322 19.71 19.06 -3.71
CA THR A 322 21.13 18.68 -3.84
C THR A 322 21.49 18.43 -5.31
N LYS A 323 20.62 17.76 -6.08
CA LYS A 323 20.83 17.53 -7.52
C LYS A 323 20.92 18.84 -8.28
N ASP A 324 20.04 19.79 -8.01
CA ASP A 324 20.04 21.10 -8.65
C ASP A 324 21.34 21.89 -8.35
N LEU A 325 21.87 21.76 -7.14
CA LEU A 325 23.12 22.40 -6.73
C LEU A 325 24.37 21.73 -7.28
N THR A 326 24.37 20.39 -7.43
CA THR A 326 25.57 19.63 -7.87
C THR A 326 25.65 19.44 -9.39
N SER A 327 24.57 19.65 -10.10
CA SER A 327 24.50 19.55 -11.57
C SER A 327 23.67 20.70 -12.11
N PRO A 328 24.14 21.95 -12.05
CA PRO A 328 23.46 23.07 -12.68
C PRO A 328 23.49 22.85 -14.18
N SER A 329 22.38 22.32 -14.70
CA SER A 329 22.18 22.26 -16.15
C SER A 329 21.34 23.47 -16.53
N THR A 330 21.82 24.26 -17.48
CA THR A 330 20.99 25.19 -18.24
C THR A 330 20.01 24.36 -19.07
N PRO A 331 18.72 24.40 -18.77
CA PRO A 331 17.74 23.69 -19.56
C PRO A 331 17.31 24.53 -20.73
N ASP A 332 17.09 23.90 -21.89
CA ASP A 332 16.29 24.54 -22.95
C ASP A 332 14.84 24.61 -22.45
N PRO A 333 14.28 25.82 -22.26
CA PRO A 333 12.90 25.95 -21.82
C PRO A 333 11.97 25.48 -22.92
N LEU A 334 11.09 24.53 -22.62
CA LEU A 334 9.96 24.23 -23.49
C LEU A 334 8.96 25.39 -23.41
N PRO A 335 8.21 25.68 -24.50
CA PRO A 335 7.19 26.71 -24.46
C PRO A 335 6.16 26.41 -23.38
N SER A 336 5.94 27.39 -22.49
CA SER A 336 4.95 27.27 -21.41
C SER A 336 3.55 27.62 -21.93
N PRO A 337 2.50 26.88 -21.53
CA PRO A 337 1.12 27.29 -21.78
C PRO A 337 0.73 28.56 -21.00
N PHE A 338 1.51 28.91 -19.97
CA PHE A 338 1.38 30.15 -19.20
C PHE A 338 2.73 30.89 -19.19
N PRO A 339 3.09 31.54 -20.34
CA PRO A 339 4.43 32.10 -20.53
C PRO A 339 4.74 33.30 -19.60
N GLU A 340 3.75 33.90 -18.99
CA GLU A 340 3.94 35.03 -18.06
C GLU A 340 4.38 34.55 -16.66
N GLU A 341 3.92 33.37 -16.21
CA GLU A 341 4.10 32.92 -14.84
C GLU A 341 5.06 31.74 -14.71
N PHE A 342 5.10 30.85 -15.71
CA PHE A 342 5.83 29.59 -15.64
C PHE A 342 6.73 29.32 -16.83
N ASP A 343 7.89 28.76 -16.56
CA ASP A 343 8.76 28.10 -17.53
C ASP A 343 8.61 26.58 -17.38
N ILE A 344 8.76 25.85 -18.48
CA ILE A 344 8.83 24.38 -18.46
C ILE A 344 10.28 23.96 -18.66
N VAL A 345 10.83 23.32 -17.63
CA VAL A 345 12.23 22.94 -17.60
C VAL A 345 12.33 21.44 -17.38
N LYS A 346 12.77 20.70 -18.41
CA LYS A 346 12.88 19.22 -18.35
C LYS A 346 11.59 18.54 -17.84
N GLY A 347 10.44 18.98 -18.33
CA GLY A 347 9.14 18.44 -17.95
C GLY A 347 8.65 18.92 -16.57
N ASN A 348 9.31 19.87 -15.93
CA ASN A 348 8.87 20.48 -14.68
C ASN A 348 8.35 21.90 -14.91
N VAL A 349 7.22 22.22 -14.29
CA VAL A 349 6.71 23.58 -14.18
C VAL A 349 7.53 24.33 -13.14
N VAL A 350 8.16 25.41 -13.51
CA VAL A 350 9.01 26.25 -12.65
C VAL A 350 8.50 27.69 -12.72
N ILE A 351 8.51 28.42 -11.63
CA ILE A 351 8.12 29.83 -11.63
C ILE A 351 9.18 30.62 -12.40
N LYS A 352 8.72 31.45 -13.32
CA LYS A 352 9.57 32.34 -14.12
C LYS A 352 10.29 33.34 -13.21
N GLY A 353 11.56 33.60 -13.50
CA GLY A 353 12.36 34.55 -12.74
C GLY A 353 11.71 35.95 -12.74
N GLY A 354 11.52 36.53 -11.56
CA GLY A 354 10.88 37.82 -11.36
C GLY A 354 9.40 37.81 -11.04
N VAL A 355 8.71 36.68 -11.15
CA VAL A 355 7.31 36.55 -10.69
C VAL A 355 7.27 36.48 -9.17
N PRO A 356 6.59 37.40 -8.48
CA PRO A 356 6.56 37.42 -7.02
C PRO A 356 5.64 36.32 -6.47
N PHE A 357 6.17 35.13 -6.29
CA PHE A 357 5.43 34.01 -5.66
C PHE A 357 4.96 34.36 -4.23
N HIS A 358 5.56 35.42 -3.64
CA HIS A 358 5.25 35.78 -2.25
C HIS A 358 3.82 36.25 -2.02
N ASP A 359 3.16 36.89 -2.99
CA ASP A 359 1.86 37.53 -2.81
C ASP A 359 0.69 36.87 -3.55
N ASP A 360 0.95 36.05 -4.59
CA ASP A 360 -0.10 35.40 -5.36
C ASP A 360 -0.22 33.91 -5.00
N LEU A 361 -1.25 33.56 -4.19
CA LEU A 361 -1.58 32.19 -3.86
C LEU A 361 -2.26 31.43 -5.00
N MET A 362 -2.84 32.14 -6.01
CA MET A 362 -3.45 31.50 -7.16
C MET A 362 -2.42 30.79 -8.04
N LEU A 363 -1.15 31.23 -8.02
CA LEU A 363 -0.06 30.55 -8.71
C LEU A 363 0.06 29.08 -8.31
N ILE A 364 -0.33 28.72 -7.09
CA ILE A 364 -0.34 27.32 -6.63
C ILE A 364 -1.34 26.52 -7.48
N LEU A 365 -2.56 26.99 -7.60
CA LEU A 365 -3.61 26.29 -8.36
C LEU A 365 -3.34 26.30 -9.86
N LYS A 366 -2.86 27.43 -10.40
CA LYS A 366 -2.46 27.54 -11.80
C LYS A 366 -1.35 26.52 -12.16
N ALA A 367 -0.31 26.40 -11.32
CA ALA A 367 0.76 25.44 -11.56
C ALA A 367 0.28 23.99 -11.48
N PHE A 368 -0.60 23.68 -10.52
CA PHE A 368 -1.22 22.35 -10.42
C PHE A 368 -2.09 22.02 -11.64
N LYS A 369 -2.87 23.00 -12.12
CA LYS A 369 -3.70 22.87 -13.32
C LYS A 369 -2.81 22.63 -14.54
N THR A 370 -1.77 23.44 -14.76
CA THR A 370 -0.80 23.29 -15.86
C THR A 370 -0.15 21.90 -15.85
N ALA A 371 0.35 21.48 -14.69
CA ALA A 371 1.01 20.19 -14.55
C ALA A 371 0.03 19.01 -14.79
N ASN A 372 -1.23 19.16 -14.40
CA ASN A 372 -2.28 18.16 -14.64
C ASN A 372 -2.65 18.05 -16.12
N GLU A 373 -2.87 19.17 -16.81
CA GLU A 373 -3.34 19.22 -18.18
C GLU A 373 -2.28 18.74 -19.18
N HIS A 374 -1.01 19.00 -18.91
CA HIS A 374 0.11 18.71 -19.82
C HIS A 374 0.97 17.52 -19.39
N GLY A 375 0.59 16.75 -18.36
CA GLY A 375 1.35 15.60 -17.89
C GLY A 375 2.71 15.95 -17.28
N LEU A 376 2.90 17.20 -16.85
CA LEU A 376 4.15 17.73 -16.32
C LEU A 376 4.31 17.46 -14.83
N PHE A 377 5.52 17.69 -14.32
CA PHE A 377 5.81 17.68 -12.87
C PHE A 377 5.88 19.11 -12.34
N LEU A 378 5.84 19.27 -11.04
CA LEU A 378 6.12 20.54 -10.37
C LEU A 378 7.55 20.54 -9.86
N GLY A 379 8.26 21.63 -10.09
CA GLY A 379 9.64 21.81 -9.60
C GLY A 379 9.68 21.78 -8.07
N SER A 380 10.74 21.18 -7.51
CA SER A 380 10.87 20.97 -6.06
C SER A 380 10.85 22.26 -5.24
N GLY A 381 11.49 23.32 -5.73
CA GLY A 381 11.45 24.65 -5.11
C GLY A 381 10.03 25.21 -5.02
N PHE A 382 9.24 25.01 -6.09
CA PHE A 382 7.82 25.38 -6.10
C PHE A 382 7.02 24.58 -5.08
N ILE A 383 7.18 23.24 -5.06
CA ILE A 383 6.46 22.36 -4.13
C ILE A 383 6.69 22.78 -2.68
N TRP A 384 7.92 23.11 -2.34
CA TRP A 384 8.29 23.52 -0.98
C TRP A 384 7.61 24.84 -0.57
N GLU A 385 7.69 25.86 -1.43
CA GLU A 385 7.05 27.16 -1.18
C GLU A 385 5.53 27.04 -1.14
N ALA A 386 4.92 26.31 -2.07
CA ALA A 386 3.49 26.04 -2.10
C ALA A 386 3.01 25.38 -0.79
N ARG A 387 3.72 24.36 -0.32
CA ARG A 387 3.41 23.69 0.96
C ARG A 387 3.49 24.66 2.14
N ARG A 388 4.54 25.47 2.22
CA ARG A 388 4.72 26.45 3.29
C ARG A 388 3.58 27.46 3.34
N LYS A 389 3.13 27.94 2.17
CA LYS A 389 2.03 28.89 2.03
C LYS A 389 0.67 28.26 2.36
N ILE A 390 0.39 27.06 1.85
CA ILE A 390 -0.84 26.34 2.16
C ILE A 390 -0.97 26.13 3.68
N ILE A 391 0.11 25.73 4.36
CA ILE A 391 0.08 25.54 5.82
C ILE A 391 -0.23 26.87 6.55
N LYS A 392 0.37 27.98 6.12
CA LYS A 392 0.23 29.28 6.78
C LYS A 392 -1.03 30.03 6.38
N GLN A 393 -1.44 29.96 5.13
CA GLN A 393 -2.44 30.85 4.52
C GLN A 393 -3.62 30.09 3.87
N ARG A 394 -3.92 28.86 4.32
CA ARG A 394 -4.98 28.02 3.74
C ARG A 394 -6.34 28.71 3.63
N HIS A 395 -6.73 29.49 4.65
CA HIS A 395 -8.02 30.19 4.67
C HIS A 395 -8.07 31.25 3.57
N ARG A 396 -6.98 32.00 3.38
CA ARG A 396 -6.86 33.00 2.32
C ARG A 396 -6.93 32.33 0.94
N LEU A 397 -6.18 31.23 0.72
CA LEU A 397 -6.20 30.49 -0.55
C LEU A 397 -7.62 30.05 -0.96
N VAL A 398 -8.35 29.42 -0.03
CA VAL A 398 -9.71 28.89 -0.29
C VAL A 398 -10.74 30.00 -0.54
N SER A 399 -10.48 31.20 -0.04
CA SER A 399 -11.35 32.35 -0.18
C SER A 399 -11.08 33.19 -1.45
N LEU A 400 -10.03 32.89 -2.21
CA LEU A 400 -9.74 33.63 -3.44
C LEU A 400 -10.82 33.35 -4.50
N PRO A 401 -11.22 34.37 -5.29
CA PRO A 401 -12.11 34.19 -6.42
C PRO A 401 -11.56 33.13 -7.41
N GLY A 402 -12.39 32.19 -7.86
CA GLY A 402 -12.01 31.13 -8.80
C GLY A 402 -11.16 30.00 -8.22
N ALA A 403 -10.70 30.09 -6.96
CA ALA A 403 -9.84 29.06 -6.38
C ALA A 403 -10.56 27.70 -6.21
N LYS A 404 -11.86 27.72 -5.90
CA LYS A 404 -12.67 26.49 -5.79
C LYS A 404 -12.87 25.82 -7.14
N ASP A 405 -13.11 26.62 -8.17
CA ASP A 405 -13.33 26.12 -9.53
C ASP A 405 -12.05 25.45 -10.05
N MET A 406 -10.91 26.11 -9.90
CA MET A 406 -9.61 25.51 -10.29
C MET A 406 -9.26 24.26 -9.49
N PHE A 407 -9.63 24.21 -8.21
CA PHE A 407 -9.46 23.00 -7.39
C PHE A 407 -10.38 21.87 -7.85
N LEU A 408 -11.62 22.18 -8.21
CA LEU A 408 -12.57 21.21 -8.75
C LEU A 408 -12.15 20.71 -10.14
N ASP A 409 -11.64 21.58 -11.02
CA ASP A 409 -11.08 21.19 -12.31
C ASP A 409 -10.00 20.12 -12.15
N LEU A 410 -9.14 20.27 -11.14
CA LEU A 410 -8.09 19.29 -10.85
C LEU A 410 -8.64 17.90 -10.47
N ILE A 411 -9.82 17.85 -9.83
CA ILE A 411 -10.48 16.61 -9.43
C ILE A 411 -11.36 16.07 -10.54
N PHE A 412 -12.05 16.94 -11.27
CA PHE A 412 -12.99 16.56 -12.33
C PHE A 412 -12.29 15.96 -13.56
N ASP A 413 -11.05 16.38 -13.82
CA ASP A 413 -10.26 15.87 -14.94
C ASP A 413 -8.82 15.53 -14.50
N PRO A 414 -8.62 14.45 -13.75
CA PRO A 414 -7.32 14.08 -13.21
C PRO A 414 -6.43 13.41 -14.28
N ARG A 415 -5.96 14.18 -15.27
CA ARG A 415 -5.12 13.68 -16.37
C ARG A 415 -3.76 13.17 -15.90
N ASN A 416 -3.26 13.75 -14.79
CA ASN A 416 -2.02 13.35 -14.16
C ASN A 416 -2.26 12.93 -12.70
N PRO A 417 -2.52 11.64 -12.40
CA PRO A 417 -2.79 11.17 -11.05
C PRO A 417 -1.69 11.48 -10.03
N ARG A 418 -0.44 11.64 -10.48
CA ARG A 418 0.69 12.02 -9.61
C ARG A 418 0.51 13.42 -9.02
N ILE A 419 -0.14 14.31 -9.76
CA ILE A 419 -0.42 15.69 -9.30
C ILE A 419 -1.47 15.69 -8.19
N LEU A 420 -2.50 14.83 -8.27
CA LEU A 420 -3.45 14.67 -7.17
C LEU A 420 -2.79 14.12 -5.89
N ARG A 421 -1.90 13.14 -6.05
CA ARG A 421 -1.11 12.64 -4.92
C ARG A 421 -0.26 13.75 -4.30
N LEU A 422 0.40 14.55 -5.11
CA LEU A 422 1.17 15.70 -4.64
C LEU A 422 0.27 16.75 -3.95
N ALA A 423 -0.93 17.02 -4.49
CA ALA A 423 -1.91 17.93 -3.86
C ALA A 423 -2.31 17.46 -2.46
N LEU A 424 -2.49 16.15 -2.26
CA LEU A 424 -2.69 15.59 -0.92
C LEU A 424 -1.46 15.80 -0.04
N GLU A 425 -0.30 15.53 -0.56
CA GLU A 425 0.97 15.57 0.15
C GLU A 425 1.29 16.95 0.71
N ILE A 426 1.18 17.98 -0.11
CA ILE A 426 1.43 19.36 0.33
C ILE A 426 0.29 19.97 1.15
N GLY A 427 -0.85 19.26 1.24
CA GLY A 427 -2.00 19.67 2.02
C GLY A 427 -3.03 20.52 1.27
N LEU A 428 -2.95 20.59 -0.07
CA LEU A 428 -3.90 21.33 -0.90
C LEU A 428 -5.31 20.74 -0.79
N ILE A 429 -5.46 19.41 -0.93
CA ILE A 429 -6.76 18.73 -0.71
C ILE A 429 -7.30 19.04 0.69
N ASN A 430 -6.44 19.00 1.72
CA ASN A 430 -6.85 19.28 3.10
C ASN A 430 -7.21 20.76 3.35
N ALA A 431 -6.78 21.69 2.50
CA ALA A 431 -7.18 23.09 2.59
C ALA A 431 -8.64 23.26 2.14
N PHE A 432 -9.02 22.68 0.99
CA PHE A 432 -10.37 22.75 0.43
C PHE A 432 -11.36 21.77 1.09
N ILE A 433 -10.87 20.60 1.50
CA ILE A 433 -11.65 19.52 2.17
C ILE A 433 -11.03 19.23 3.54
N PRO A 434 -11.27 20.07 4.58
CA PRO A 434 -10.69 19.87 5.90
C PRO A 434 -11.02 18.52 6.54
N GLU A 435 -12.18 17.93 6.21
CA GLU A 435 -12.63 16.63 6.68
C GLU A 435 -11.70 15.48 6.24
N PHE A 436 -10.99 15.66 5.14
CA PHE A 436 -10.01 14.70 4.63
C PHE A 436 -8.84 14.43 5.60
N ARG A 437 -8.57 15.36 6.53
CA ARG A 437 -7.57 15.17 7.61
C ARG A 437 -7.91 13.99 8.50
N GLY A 438 -9.19 13.66 8.65
CA GLY A 438 -9.65 12.54 9.45
C GLY A 438 -9.13 11.21 8.93
N ILE A 439 -9.11 11.03 7.61
CA ILE A 439 -8.67 9.81 6.94
C ILE A 439 -7.18 9.82 6.55
N ARG A 440 -6.51 10.96 6.66
CA ARG A 440 -5.10 11.08 6.28
C ARG A 440 -4.22 10.14 7.11
N ASN A 441 -3.41 9.33 6.43
CA ASN A 441 -2.55 8.29 7.01
C ASN A 441 -3.34 7.27 7.88
N LEU A 442 -4.67 7.19 7.75
CA LEU A 442 -5.48 6.23 8.50
C LEU A 442 -5.31 4.85 7.90
N ALA A 443 -4.62 3.97 8.62
CA ALA A 443 -4.53 2.56 8.28
C ALA A 443 -5.80 1.82 8.68
N GLN A 444 -6.35 1.00 7.79
CA GLN A 444 -7.35 0.01 8.17
C GLN A 444 -6.65 -1.26 8.61
N PHE A 445 -6.97 -1.68 9.84
CA PHE A 445 -6.48 -2.95 10.37
C PHE A 445 -7.21 -4.11 9.67
N GLY A 446 -6.46 -4.92 8.90
CA GLY A 446 -6.98 -6.10 8.19
C GLY A 446 -6.17 -6.44 6.94
N TYR A 447 -6.16 -7.71 6.56
CA TYR A 447 -5.33 -8.28 5.47
C TYR A 447 -5.70 -7.81 4.05
N TYR A 448 -6.79 -7.06 3.88
CA TYR A 448 -7.31 -6.70 2.56
C TYR A 448 -6.91 -5.30 2.06
N HIS A 449 -6.52 -4.38 2.95
CA HIS A 449 -6.21 -3.00 2.58
C HIS A 449 -4.72 -2.76 2.56
N VAL A 450 -4.18 -2.55 1.37
CA VAL A 450 -2.75 -2.38 1.11
C VAL A 450 -2.27 -0.95 1.39
N GLU A 451 -3.18 0.04 1.34
CA GLU A 451 -2.85 1.45 1.49
C GLU A 451 -3.64 2.11 2.64
N THR A 452 -3.18 3.29 3.07
CA THR A 452 -3.95 4.16 3.97
C THR A 452 -5.21 4.67 3.27
N VAL A 453 -6.26 4.98 4.02
CA VAL A 453 -7.58 5.36 3.46
C VAL A 453 -7.49 6.54 2.49
N ASP A 454 -6.66 7.53 2.77
CA ASP A 454 -6.43 8.68 1.90
C ASP A 454 -5.75 8.30 0.56
N LEU A 455 -4.76 7.42 0.60
CA LEU A 455 -4.09 6.93 -0.61
C LEU A 455 -4.99 5.98 -1.40
N HIS A 456 -5.75 5.13 -0.72
CA HIS A 456 -6.77 4.29 -1.33
C HIS A 456 -7.81 5.11 -2.11
N SER A 457 -8.31 6.21 -1.53
CA SER A 457 -9.24 7.10 -2.22
C SER A 457 -8.64 7.72 -3.48
N LEU A 458 -7.37 8.12 -3.44
CA LEU A 458 -6.66 8.63 -4.63
C LEU A 458 -6.43 7.52 -5.67
N ARG A 459 -6.14 6.30 -5.22
CA ARG A 459 -5.98 5.15 -6.13
C ARG A 459 -7.28 4.79 -6.83
N ALA A 460 -8.42 4.90 -6.16
CA ALA A 460 -9.73 4.74 -6.81
C ALA A 460 -9.95 5.79 -7.92
N VAL A 461 -9.56 7.05 -7.69
CA VAL A 461 -9.56 8.11 -8.72
C VAL A 461 -8.62 7.75 -9.88
N GLU A 462 -7.41 7.26 -9.60
CA GLU A 462 -6.44 6.82 -10.61
C GLU A 462 -6.98 5.67 -11.46
N ILE A 463 -7.64 4.69 -10.84
CA ILE A 463 -8.24 3.55 -11.55
C ILE A 463 -9.38 4.02 -12.46
N LEU A 464 -10.23 4.94 -12.02
CA LEU A 464 -11.25 5.54 -12.87
C LEU A 464 -10.65 6.27 -14.08
N HIS A 465 -9.54 7.00 -13.88
CA HIS A 465 -8.81 7.61 -14.97
C HIS A 465 -8.29 6.56 -15.97
N LYS A 466 -7.72 5.45 -15.50
CA LYS A 466 -7.27 4.34 -16.34
C LYS A 466 -8.41 3.67 -17.10
N ILE A 467 -9.59 3.51 -16.48
CA ILE A 467 -10.79 3.04 -17.18
C ILE A 467 -11.16 4.00 -18.31
N ARG A 468 -11.18 5.31 -18.04
CA ARG A 468 -11.42 6.34 -19.05
C ARG A 468 -10.42 6.27 -20.22
N MET A 469 -9.17 5.98 -19.94
CA MET A 469 -8.11 5.87 -20.97
C MET A 469 -8.07 4.52 -21.68
N GLY A 470 -8.93 3.57 -21.33
CA GLY A 470 -8.99 2.25 -21.94
C GLY A 470 -7.89 1.28 -21.51
N GLU A 471 -7.16 1.57 -20.43
CA GLU A 471 -6.07 0.68 -19.98
C GLU A 471 -6.59 -0.71 -19.52
N TYR A 472 -7.90 -0.85 -19.30
CA TYR A 472 -8.55 -2.10 -18.91
C TYR A 472 -9.40 -2.74 -20.01
N ASP A 473 -9.36 -2.24 -21.26
CA ASP A 473 -10.23 -2.72 -22.36
C ASP A 473 -9.96 -4.19 -22.70
N GLN A 474 -8.71 -4.66 -22.61
CA GLN A 474 -8.37 -6.07 -22.81
C GLN A 474 -8.89 -6.98 -21.70
N GLU A 475 -8.94 -6.48 -20.46
CA GLU A 475 -9.41 -7.23 -19.28
C GLU A 475 -10.93 -7.22 -19.18
N SER A 476 -11.56 -6.09 -19.45
CA SER A 476 -13.01 -5.89 -19.36
C SER A 476 -13.51 -4.73 -20.24
N PRO A 477 -13.88 -5.00 -21.51
CA PRO A 477 -14.39 -3.98 -22.43
C PRO A 477 -15.62 -3.23 -21.89
N LEU A 478 -16.46 -3.93 -21.11
CA LEU A 478 -17.67 -3.37 -20.49
C LEU A 478 -17.38 -2.08 -19.68
N LEU A 479 -16.20 -1.98 -19.06
CA LEU A 479 -15.86 -0.81 -18.25
C LEU A 479 -15.78 0.47 -19.09
N ARG A 480 -15.24 0.35 -20.30
CA ARG A 480 -15.13 1.46 -21.24
C ARG A 480 -16.49 1.83 -21.81
N GLU A 481 -17.28 0.85 -22.24
CA GLU A 481 -18.64 1.06 -22.73
C GLU A 481 -19.49 1.80 -21.69
N VAL A 482 -19.48 1.34 -20.44
CA VAL A 482 -20.22 1.97 -19.34
C VAL A 482 -19.71 3.38 -19.06
N TRP A 483 -18.40 3.62 -19.18
CA TRP A 483 -17.83 4.96 -19.00
C TRP A 483 -18.32 5.95 -20.06
N GLU A 484 -18.35 5.53 -21.32
CA GLU A 484 -18.75 6.39 -22.46
C GLU A 484 -20.24 6.78 -22.41
N GLU A 485 -21.08 5.99 -21.73
CA GLU A 485 -22.50 6.28 -21.52
C GLU A 485 -22.78 7.23 -20.34
N LEU A 486 -21.77 7.64 -19.54
CA LEU A 486 -21.99 8.53 -18.42
C LEU A 486 -22.32 9.96 -18.87
N ARG A 487 -23.36 10.56 -18.27
CA ARG A 487 -23.74 11.96 -18.55
C ARG A 487 -22.80 12.95 -17.85
N ARG A 488 -22.35 12.63 -16.63
CA ARG A 488 -21.56 13.51 -15.75
C ARG A 488 -20.40 12.74 -15.10
N PRO A 489 -19.41 12.26 -15.91
CA PRO A 489 -18.29 11.46 -15.40
C PRO A 489 -17.42 12.21 -14.37
N GLU A 490 -17.40 13.54 -14.39
CA GLU A 490 -16.66 14.37 -13.44
C GLU A 490 -17.13 14.18 -11.98
N TRP A 491 -18.42 13.90 -11.76
CA TRP A 491 -18.94 13.67 -10.42
C TRP A 491 -18.47 12.34 -9.82
N LEU A 492 -18.17 11.37 -10.69
CA LEU A 492 -17.67 10.08 -10.28
C LEU A 492 -16.27 10.18 -9.65
N PHE A 493 -15.38 11.04 -10.17
CA PHE A 493 -14.09 11.28 -9.57
C PHE A 493 -14.19 11.89 -8.16
N VAL A 494 -15.13 12.82 -7.96
CA VAL A 494 -15.38 13.38 -6.62
C VAL A 494 -15.95 12.32 -5.69
N ALA A 495 -16.86 11.48 -6.18
CA ALA A 495 -17.40 10.36 -5.40
C ALA A 495 -16.27 9.40 -4.97
N ALA A 496 -15.36 9.04 -5.88
CA ALA A 496 -14.21 8.19 -5.59
C ALA A 496 -13.26 8.82 -4.58
N LEU A 497 -13.02 10.13 -4.65
CA LEU A 497 -12.20 10.84 -3.66
C LEU A 497 -12.83 10.81 -2.27
N LEU A 498 -14.17 10.87 -2.17
CA LEU A 498 -14.91 11.03 -0.91
C LEU A 498 -15.58 9.75 -0.40
N HIS A 499 -15.58 8.62 -1.16
CA HIS A 499 -16.37 7.42 -0.81
C HIS A 499 -16.09 6.92 0.60
N ASP A 500 -14.86 7.00 1.03
CA ASP A 500 -14.36 6.50 2.31
C ASP A 500 -14.15 7.59 3.38
N ILE A 501 -14.58 8.81 3.15
CA ILE A 501 -14.41 9.93 4.10
C ILE A 501 -15.03 9.64 5.48
N GLY A 502 -16.03 8.78 5.52
CA GLY A 502 -16.70 8.34 6.73
C GLY A 502 -15.86 7.41 7.62
N LYS A 503 -14.80 6.78 7.11
CA LYS A 503 -13.89 5.91 7.87
C LYS A 503 -13.20 6.64 9.04
N ALA A 504 -13.05 7.96 8.94
CA ALA A 504 -12.60 8.79 10.05
C ALA A 504 -13.48 8.67 11.31
N TYR A 505 -14.73 8.23 11.14
CA TYR A 505 -15.73 8.13 12.21
C TYR A 505 -16.05 6.67 12.59
N GLY A 506 -15.33 5.68 12.05
CA GLY A 506 -15.41 4.25 12.38
C GLY A 506 -16.53 3.49 11.70
N LYS A 507 -17.18 2.53 12.42
CA LYS A 507 -18.23 1.67 11.86
C LYS A 507 -19.34 2.47 11.18
N ASP A 508 -20.00 1.88 10.19
CA ASP A 508 -21.04 2.50 9.36
C ASP A 508 -20.53 3.72 8.56
N HIS A 509 -19.28 3.61 8.08
CA HIS A 509 -18.61 4.70 7.36
C HIS A 509 -19.40 5.22 6.16
N CYS A 510 -20.14 4.36 5.42
CA CYS A 510 -20.97 4.77 4.29
C CYS A 510 -22.05 5.78 4.73
N THR A 511 -22.78 5.47 5.80
CA THR A 511 -23.83 6.36 6.35
C THR A 511 -23.22 7.63 6.93
N LYS A 512 -22.11 7.53 7.64
CA LYS A 512 -21.42 8.67 8.24
C LYS A 512 -20.78 9.59 7.21
N GLY A 513 -20.18 9.00 6.15
CA GLY A 513 -19.68 9.73 5.00
C GLY A 513 -20.79 10.49 4.29
N ALA A 514 -21.88 9.81 3.95
CA ALA A 514 -23.03 10.42 3.29
C ALA A 514 -23.65 11.59 4.08
N LYS A 515 -23.56 11.60 5.41
CA LYS A 515 -24.01 12.75 6.24
C LYS A 515 -23.06 13.96 6.15
N LYS A 516 -21.77 13.74 5.86
CA LYS A 516 -20.77 14.83 5.78
C LYS A 516 -20.62 15.41 4.39
N VAL A 517 -20.76 14.57 3.37
CA VAL A 517 -20.54 14.92 1.95
C VAL A 517 -21.37 16.12 1.49
N PRO A 518 -22.65 16.26 1.79
CA PRO A 518 -23.44 17.44 1.33
C PRO A 518 -22.83 18.78 1.79
N ARG A 519 -22.36 18.86 3.02
CA ARG A 519 -21.71 20.06 3.54
C ARG A 519 -20.40 20.37 2.82
N ILE A 520 -19.62 19.34 2.49
CA ILE A 520 -18.36 19.47 1.75
C ILE A 520 -18.64 20.02 0.35
N LEU A 521 -19.58 19.39 -0.38
CA LEU A 521 -19.88 19.70 -1.77
C LEU A 521 -20.49 21.13 -1.94
N ARG A 522 -21.44 21.51 -1.08
CA ARG A 522 -22.00 22.88 -1.08
C ARG A 522 -20.95 23.93 -0.76
N ARG A 523 -20.02 23.65 0.17
CA ARG A 523 -18.88 24.54 0.47
C ARG A 523 -17.96 24.72 -0.74
N LEU A 524 -17.80 23.68 -1.55
CA LEU A 524 -17.04 23.72 -2.80
C LEU A 524 -17.80 24.39 -3.95
N GLY A 525 -19.12 24.62 -3.81
CA GLY A 525 -19.92 25.30 -4.82
C GLY A 525 -20.61 24.37 -5.82
N LEU A 526 -20.70 23.06 -5.56
CA LEU A 526 -21.35 22.14 -6.49
C LEU A 526 -22.88 22.30 -6.49
N PRO A 527 -23.54 22.07 -7.65
CA PRO A 527 -24.99 22.16 -7.76
C PRO A 527 -25.69 21.04 -6.97
N GLU A 528 -26.95 21.26 -6.56
CA GLU A 528 -27.69 20.32 -5.72
C GLU A 528 -27.90 18.95 -6.38
N GLU A 529 -27.93 18.86 -7.69
CA GLU A 529 -27.97 17.60 -8.42
C GLU A 529 -26.70 16.77 -8.17
N ALA A 530 -25.51 17.38 -8.32
CA ALA A 530 -24.22 16.76 -7.98
C ALA A 530 -24.17 16.35 -6.50
N VAL A 531 -24.65 17.23 -5.60
CA VAL A 531 -24.72 16.92 -4.16
C VAL A 531 -25.53 15.66 -3.90
N LYS A 532 -26.71 15.52 -4.50
CA LYS A 532 -27.59 14.33 -4.36
C LYS A 532 -26.90 13.07 -4.92
N THR A 533 -26.39 13.15 -6.15
CA THR A 533 -25.75 12.03 -6.86
C THR A 533 -24.51 11.54 -6.10
N ILE A 534 -23.55 12.42 -5.77
CA ILE A 534 -22.34 12.05 -5.07
C ILE A 534 -22.64 11.51 -3.67
N THR A 535 -23.62 12.10 -2.96
CA THR A 535 -24.03 11.61 -1.64
C THR A 535 -24.61 10.19 -1.73
N PHE A 536 -25.42 9.90 -2.75
CA PHE A 536 -25.93 8.57 -3.00
C PHE A 536 -24.78 7.58 -3.27
N LEU A 537 -23.86 7.93 -4.15
CA LEU A 537 -22.69 7.10 -4.48
C LEU A 537 -21.87 6.77 -3.22
N VAL A 538 -21.54 7.76 -2.41
CA VAL A 538 -20.81 7.58 -1.14
C VAL A 538 -21.60 6.69 -0.16
N ARG A 539 -22.91 6.83 -0.09
CA ARG A 539 -23.76 6.00 0.79
C ARG A 539 -23.80 4.55 0.37
N HIS A 540 -23.78 4.29 -0.92
CA HIS A 540 -24.04 2.97 -1.50
C HIS A 540 -22.84 2.32 -2.19
N HIS A 541 -21.61 2.87 -2.08
CA HIS A 541 -20.44 2.37 -2.81
C HIS A 541 -20.13 0.89 -2.59
N ILE A 542 -20.44 0.32 -1.42
CA ILE A 542 -20.26 -1.12 -1.14
C ILE A 542 -21.50 -1.98 -1.51
N LEU A 543 -22.60 -1.37 -1.99
CA LEU A 543 -23.87 -2.07 -2.19
C LEU A 543 -23.73 -3.20 -3.20
N LEU A 544 -23.25 -2.88 -4.42
CA LEU A 544 -23.16 -3.85 -5.50
C LEU A 544 -22.17 -4.96 -5.18
N ALA A 545 -21.01 -4.65 -4.58
CA ALA A 545 -20.05 -5.66 -4.14
C ALA A 545 -20.63 -6.59 -3.08
N ARG A 546 -21.40 -6.06 -2.13
CA ARG A 546 -22.02 -6.88 -1.08
C ARG A 546 -23.11 -7.79 -1.64
N ILE A 547 -23.92 -7.31 -2.57
CA ILE A 547 -25.02 -8.10 -3.14
C ILE A 547 -24.45 -9.16 -4.08
N SER A 548 -23.56 -8.80 -4.98
CA SER A 548 -22.96 -9.75 -5.93
C SER A 548 -22.25 -10.93 -5.27
N GLN A 549 -21.67 -10.74 -4.06
CA GLN A 549 -20.91 -11.78 -3.36
C GLN A 549 -21.73 -12.57 -2.32
N ARG A 550 -22.89 -12.09 -1.88
CA ARG A 550 -23.64 -12.67 -0.74
C ARG A 550 -25.06 -13.05 -1.03
N ARG A 551 -25.59 -12.72 -2.19
CA ARG A 551 -26.96 -13.00 -2.59
C ARG A 551 -26.99 -13.85 -3.85
N ASP A 552 -28.02 -14.65 -3.98
CA ASP A 552 -28.31 -15.33 -5.24
C ASP A 552 -28.71 -14.30 -6.29
N LEU A 553 -27.90 -14.14 -7.33
CA LEU A 553 -28.18 -13.27 -8.47
C LEU A 553 -29.23 -13.86 -9.40
N GLY A 554 -29.61 -15.09 -9.18
CA GLY A 554 -30.72 -15.73 -9.85
C GLY A 554 -32.09 -15.42 -9.23
N ASP A 555 -32.12 -14.94 -8.00
CA ASP A 555 -33.36 -14.45 -7.39
C ASP A 555 -33.72 -13.08 -7.96
N GLU A 556 -34.73 -13.07 -8.80
CA GLU A 556 -35.26 -11.86 -9.46
C GLU A 556 -35.66 -10.77 -8.46
N LYS A 557 -36.16 -11.16 -7.26
CA LYS A 557 -36.49 -10.21 -6.19
C LYS A 557 -35.29 -9.43 -5.74
N THR A 558 -34.12 -10.07 -5.67
CA THR A 558 -32.83 -9.41 -5.32
C THR A 558 -32.48 -8.35 -6.37
N VAL A 559 -32.52 -8.67 -7.66
CA VAL A 559 -32.22 -7.76 -8.77
C VAL A 559 -33.19 -6.59 -8.83
N VAL A 560 -34.49 -6.89 -8.72
CA VAL A 560 -35.56 -5.88 -8.70
C VAL A 560 -35.41 -4.93 -7.50
N SER A 561 -35.06 -5.43 -6.31
CA SER A 561 -34.85 -4.59 -5.13
C SER A 561 -33.71 -3.59 -5.33
N VAL A 562 -32.63 -4.00 -6.00
CA VAL A 562 -31.48 -3.12 -6.35
C VAL A 562 -31.94 -2.06 -7.36
N ALA A 563 -32.69 -2.46 -8.41
CA ALA A 563 -33.23 -1.54 -9.41
C ALA A 563 -34.16 -0.50 -8.77
N GLN A 564 -35.02 -0.92 -7.86
CA GLN A 564 -35.94 -0.02 -7.13
C GLN A 564 -35.23 0.97 -6.21
N MET A 565 -34.06 0.57 -5.66
CA MET A 565 -33.21 1.43 -4.80
C MET A 565 -32.49 2.49 -5.63
N ILE A 566 -31.94 2.12 -6.78
CA ILE A 566 -31.12 2.99 -7.62
C ILE A 566 -31.97 3.88 -8.52
N ARG A 567 -32.95 3.33 -9.22
CA ARG A 567 -33.98 3.99 -10.07
C ARG A 567 -33.46 4.69 -11.33
N ASP A 568 -32.20 5.04 -11.43
CA ASP A 568 -31.61 5.77 -12.56
C ASP A 568 -30.45 4.93 -13.15
N PRO A 569 -30.48 4.63 -14.48
CA PRO A 569 -29.45 3.89 -15.16
C PRO A 569 -28.07 4.58 -15.06
N ASP A 570 -28.00 5.92 -15.16
CA ASP A 570 -26.73 6.67 -15.06
C ASP A 570 -26.12 6.54 -13.66
N LEU A 571 -26.96 6.60 -12.62
CA LEU A 571 -26.56 6.38 -11.24
C LEU A 571 -26.05 4.94 -11.00
N LEU A 572 -26.67 3.94 -11.67
CA LEU A 572 -26.20 2.55 -11.64
C LEU A 572 -24.80 2.42 -12.30
N ARG A 573 -24.62 3.05 -13.48
CA ARG A 573 -23.33 3.07 -14.19
C ARG A 573 -22.22 3.67 -13.31
N MET A 574 -22.49 4.82 -12.71
CA MET A 574 -21.57 5.46 -11.77
C MET A 574 -21.25 4.57 -10.57
N LEU A 575 -22.26 3.93 -9.97
CA LEU A 575 -22.08 3.07 -8.81
C LEU A 575 -21.28 1.80 -9.16
N PHE A 576 -21.52 1.24 -10.35
CA PHE A 576 -20.79 0.09 -10.87
C PHE A 576 -19.28 0.42 -11.04
N LEU A 577 -18.97 1.50 -11.74
CA LEU A 577 -17.58 1.93 -11.97
C LEU A 577 -16.89 2.30 -10.66
N LEU A 578 -17.58 2.95 -9.73
CA LEU A 578 -17.05 3.24 -8.40
C LEU A 578 -16.74 1.95 -7.62
N THR A 579 -17.64 0.96 -7.68
CA THR A 579 -17.44 -0.34 -7.02
C THR A 579 -16.23 -1.10 -7.60
N VAL A 580 -16.07 -1.06 -8.93
CA VAL A 580 -14.90 -1.65 -9.61
C VAL A 580 -13.63 -0.93 -9.19
N ALA A 581 -13.63 0.41 -9.19
CA ALA A 581 -12.46 1.21 -8.84
C ALA A 581 -12.03 0.99 -7.38
N ASP A 582 -12.99 0.98 -6.44
CA ASP A 582 -12.77 0.67 -5.03
C ASP A 582 -12.18 -0.74 -4.84
N SER A 583 -12.76 -1.75 -5.49
CA SER A 583 -12.28 -3.14 -5.42
C SER A 583 -10.87 -3.29 -5.97
N LYS A 584 -10.57 -2.68 -7.13
CA LYS A 584 -9.22 -2.69 -7.72
C LYS A 584 -8.22 -1.89 -6.87
N ALA A 585 -8.64 -0.85 -6.15
CA ALA A 585 -7.81 -0.07 -5.25
C ALA A 585 -7.48 -0.80 -3.93
N THR A 586 -8.27 -1.78 -3.53
CA THR A 586 -8.11 -2.48 -2.24
C THR A 586 -6.90 -3.44 -2.22
N GLY A 587 -6.42 -3.92 -3.38
CA GLY A 587 -5.22 -4.75 -3.48
C GLY A 587 -5.45 -6.11 -4.20
N PRO A 588 -4.36 -6.89 -4.42
CA PRO A 588 -4.42 -8.10 -5.26
C PRO A 588 -5.35 -9.18 -4.74
N MET A 589 -5.45 -9.37 -3.42
CA MET A 589 -6.34 -10.36 -2.81
C MET A 589 -7.83 -10.02 -2.95
N ALA A 590 -8.16 -8.76 -3.19
CA ALA A 590 -9.54 -8.33 -3.47
C ALA A 590 -9.90 -8.47 -4.95
N ARG A 591 -8.91 -8.61 -5.85
CA ARG A 591 -9.04 -8.69 -7.31
C ARG A 591 -9.34 -10.10 -7.82
N SER A 592 -10.25 -10.83 -7.21
CA SER A 592 -10.67 -12.12 -7.76
C SER A 592 -11.47 -11.87 -9.05
N GLU A 593 -11.04 -12.46 -10.17
CA GLU A 593 -11.75 -12.40 -11.46
C GLU A 593 -13.21 -12.82 -11.31
N TRP A 594 -13.46 -13.82 -10.49
CA TRP A 594 -14.81 -14.29 -10.19
C TRP A 594 -15.70 -13.20 -9.55
N LYS A 595 -15.15 -12.37 -8.64
CA LYS A 595 -15.90 -11.25 -8.03
C LYS A 595 -16.29 -10.19 -9.07
N ILE A 596 -15.41 -9.93 -10.02
CA ILE A 596 -15.66 -9.00 -11.11
C ILE A 596 -16.74 -9.55 -12.03
N LEU A 597 -16.72 -10.84 -12.36
CA LEU A 597 -17.74 -11.51 -13.17
C LEU A 597 -19.14 -11.42 -12.51
N LEU A 598 -19.24 -11.70 -11.21
CA LEU A 598 -20.50 -11.57 -10.48
C LEU A 598 -21.00 -10.12 -10.43
N LEU A 599 -20.08 -9.16 -10.30
CA LEU A 599 -20.44 -7.75 -10.31
C LEU A 599 -20.95 -7.31 -11.69
N ASN A 600 -20.32 -7.77 -12.77
CA ASN A 600 -20.76 -7.51 -14.14
C ASN A 600 -22.14 -8.12 -14.38
N GLU A 601 -22.37 -9.37 -13.94
CA GLU A 601 -23.66 -10.04 -14.03
C GLU A 601 -24.77 -9.24 -13.33
N LEU A 602 -24.54 -8.83 -12.10
CA LEU A 602 -25.48 -8.01 -11.34
C LEU A 602 -25.78 -6.68 -12.06
N PHE A 603 -24.73 -6.01 -12.54
CA PHE A 603 -24.86 -4.74 -13.27
C PHE A 603 -25.76 -4.91 -14.51
N LEU A 604 -25.46 -5.89 -15.36
CA LEU A 604 -26.21 -6.12 -16.61
C LEU A 604 -27.67 -6.45 -16.33
N LYS A 605 -27.98 -7.27 -15.31
CA LYS A 605 -29.34 -7.61 -14.92
C LYS A 605 -30.11 -6.40 -14.42
N VAL A 606 -29.49 -5.59 -13.54
CA VAL A 606 -30.15 -4.39 -13.00
C VAL A 606 -30.31 -3.33 -14.08
N ASN A 607 -29.32 -3.14 -14.97
CA ASN A 607 -29.38 -2.18 -16.07
C ASN A 607 -30.53 -2.52 -17.02
N LYS A 608 -30.67 -3.80 -17.37
CA LYS A 608 -31.81 -4.26 -18.22
C LYS A 608 -33.17 -3.90 -17.63
N ILE A 609 -33.35 -4.05 -16.31
CA ILE A 609 -34.60 -3.68 -15.63
C ILE A 609 -34.83 -2.16 -15.67
N LEU A 610 -33.78 -1.38 -15.42
CA LEU A 610 -33.85 0.09 -15.39
C LEU A 610 -34.15 0.67 -16.79
N GLU A 611 -33.50 0.13 -17.83
CA GLU A 611 -33.71 0.57 -19.23
C GLU A 611 -35.06 0.16 -19.81
N ALA A 612 -35.50 -1.04 -19.49
CA ALA A 612 -36.82 -1.50 -19.93
C ALA A 612 -38.02 -0.73 -19.30
N GLY A 613 -37.74 0.00 -18.19
CA GLY A 613 -38.72 0.82 -17.50
C GLY A 613 -39.90 0.02 -16.89
N LYS A 614 -40.99 0.71 -16.50
CA LYS A 614 -42.20 0.11 -15.88
C LYS A 614 -42.95 -0.91 -16.78
N LEU A 615 -42.60 -0.98 -18.04
CA LEU A 615 -43.19 -1.93 -19.03
C LEU A 615 -42.73 -3.38 -18.75
N ALA A 616 -41.56 -3.61 -18.19
CA ALA A 616 -41.01 -4.95 -17.97
C ALA A 616 -41.86 -5.84 -17.06
N ALA A 617 -42.54 -5.29 -16.06
CA ALA A 617 -43.36 -6.10 -15.14
C ALA A 617 -44.64 -6.62 -15.78
N ALA A 618 -45.17 -5.95 -16.79
CA ALA A 618 -46.34 -6.41 -17.56
C ALA A 618 -45.93 -7.41 -18.65
N ASP A 619 -44.79 -7.15 -19.31
CA ASP A 619 -44.24 -8.03 -20.36
C ASP A 619 -43.72 -9.35 -19.80
N VAL A 620 -43.10 -9.35 -18.62
CA VAL A 620 -42.64 -10.57 -17.93
C VAL A 620 -43.82 -11.51 -17.63
N ARG A 621 -44.94 -10.99 -17.13
CA ARG A 621 -46.14 -11.81 -16.89
C ARG A 621 -46.67 -12.40 -18.20
N LYS A 622 -46.67 -11.60 -19.28
CA LYS A 622 -47.14 -12.04 -20.61
C LYS A 622 -46.24 -13.14 -21.15
N VAL A 623 -44.90 -12.97 -21.05
CA VAL A 623 -43.94 -13.99 -21.48
C VAL A 623 -44.08 -15.29 -20.67
N ILE A 624 -44.22 -15.20 -19.34
CA ILE A 624 -44.43 -16.38 -18.48
C ILE A 624 -45.73 -17.10 -18.87
N THR A 625 -46.83 -16.35 -19.07
CA THR A 625 -48.12 -16.93 -19.47
C THR A 625 -48.02 -17.60 -20.85
N GLN A 626 -47.33 -16.98 -21.80
CA GLN A 626 -47.09 -17.54 -23.12
C GLN A 626 -46.23 -18.81 -23.06
N LYS A 627 -45.09 -18.80 -22.34
CA LYS A 627 -44.26 -19.99 -22.15
C LYS A 627 -44.99 -21.13 -21.45
N ARG A 628 -45.88 -20.79 -20.48
CA ARG A 628 -46.74 -21.77 -19.83
C ARG A 628 -47.62 -22.47 -20.85
N GLN A 629 -48.33 -21.72 -21.68
CA GLN A 629 -49.18 -22.27 -22.69
C GLN A 629 -48.44 -23.13 -23.70
N GLU A 630 -47.31 -22.66 -24.22
CA GLU A 630 -46.45 -23.40 -25.15
C GLU A 630 -45.91 -24.71 -24.56
N LEU A 631 -45.51 -24.68 -23.26
CA LEU A 631 -45.06 -25.88 -22.57
C LEU A 631 -46.13 -26.92 -22.41
N PHE A 632 -47.36 -26.49 -22.02
CA PHE A 632 -48.52 -27.37 -21.93
C PHE A 632 -48.89 -27.97 -23.30
N ASP A 633 -48.89 -27.16 -24.36
CA ASP A 633 -49.23 -27.62 -25.71
C ASP A 633 -48.23 -28.66 -26.24
N LYS A 634 -46.95 -28.54 -25.85
CA LYS A 634 -45.91 -29.49 -26.27
C LYS A 634 -45.85 -30.77 -25.44
N LEU A 635 -46.42 -30.79 -24.22
CA LEU A 635 -46.35 -31.94 -23.31
C LEU A 635 -47.66 -32.66 -23.09
N LYS A 636 -48.81 -32.06 -23.46
CA LYS A 636 -50.16 -32.59 -23.23
C LYS A 636 -50.45 -33.95 -23.88
N GLU A 637 -49.73 -34.33 -24.93
CA GLU A 637 -49.85 -35.62 -25.60
C GLU A 637 -49.07 -36.74 -24.90
N GLU A 638 -48.04 -36.38 -24.07
CA GLU A 638 -47.18 -37.34 -23.43
C GLU A 638 -47.45 -37.48 -21.92
N PHE A 639 -47.96 -36.40 -21.26
CA PHE A 639 -48.14 -36.37 -19.81
C PHE A 639 -49.49 -35.74 -19.43
N ASP A 640 -49.95 -36.07 -18.22
CA ASP A 640 -51.18 -35.44 -17.68
C ASP A 640 -50.96 -33.94 -17.45
N VAL A 641 -51.97 -33.16 -17.84
CA VAL A 641 -51.98 -31.71 -17.70
C VAL A 641 -51.82 -31.28 -16.25
N GLU A 642 -52.32 -32.04 -15.28
CA GLU A 642 -52.22 -31.77 -13.86
C GLU A 642 -50.76 -31.99 -13.37
N GLU A 643 -50.07 -33.03 -13.81
CA GLU A 643 -48.67 -33.30 -13.48
C GLU A 643 -47.73 -32.21 -14.02
N VAL A 644 -47.91 -31.80 -15.28
CA VAL A 644 -47.17 -30.69 -15.90
C VAL A 644 -47.42 -29.39 -15.15
N GLY A 645 -48.69 -29.14 -14.76
CA GLY A 645 -49.08 -27.96 -13.99
C GLY A 645 -48.44 -27.89 -12.63
N ASN A 646 -48.46 -29.02 -11.92
CA ASN A 646 -47.82 -29.12 -10.59
C ASN A 646 -46.33 -28.89 -10.66
N LEU A 647 -45.63 -29.44 -11.65
CA LEU A 647 -44.19 -29.20 -11.85
C LEU A 647 -43.95 -27.73 -12.26
N PHE A 648 -44.78 -27.11 -13.07
CA PHE A 648 -44.66 -25.71 -13.45
C PHE A 648 -44.75 -24.76 -12.25
N GLU A 649 -45.59 -25.04 -11.28
CA GLU A 649 -45.69 -24.23 -10.05
C GLU A 649 -44.47 -24.36 -9.11
N GLN A 650 -43.66 -25.40 -9.30
CA GLN A 650 -42.44 -25.62 -8.51
C GLN A 650 -41.25 -24.84 -9.05
N VAL A 651 -41.21 -24.50 -10.36
CA VAL A 651 -40.09 -23.82 -10.96
C VAL A 651 -40.06 -22.33 -10.59
N SER A 652 -38.82 -21.77 -10.52
CA SER A 652 -38.64 -20.34 -10.25
C SER A 652 -38.93 -19.48 -11.48
N THR A 653 -39.33 -18.22 -11.28
CA THR A 653 -39.46 -17.22 -12.34
C THR A 653 -38.19 -17.08 -13.17
N ARG A 654 -37.02 -17.22 -12.54
CA ARG A 654 -35.72 -17.23 -13.21
C ARG A 654 -35.61 -18.33 -14.26
N TYR A 655 -35.99 -19.55 -13.90
CA TYR A 655 -35.99 -20.70 -14.80
C TYR A 655 -36.87 -20.43 -16.01
N LEU A 656 -38.07 -19.87 -15.78
CA LEU A 656 -39.04 -19.56 -16.85
C LEU A 656 -38.54 -18.48 -17.81
N LEU A 657 -37.72 -17.56 -17.36
CA LEU A 657 -37.18 -16.48 -18.19
C LEU A 657 -35.90 -16.87 -18.92
N GLU A 658 -34.97 -17.57 -18.26
CA GLU A 658 -33.65 -17.85 -18.78
C GLU A 658 -33.57 -19.09 -19.66
N VAL A 659 -34.42 -20.12 -19.40
CA VAL A 659 -34.40 -21.36 -20.15
C VAL A 659 -35.23 -21.26 -21.43
N PRO A 660 -34.70 -21.63 -22.61
CA PRO A 660 -35.49 -21.75 -23.85
C PRO A 660 -36.59 -22.80 -23.71
N ILE A 661 -37.70 -22.58 -24.43
CA ILE A 661 -38.86 -23.47 -24.31
C ILE A 661 -38.57 -24.93 -24.66
N ASP A 662 -37.75 -25.18 -25.67
CA ASP A 662 -37.39 -26.54 -26.09
C ASP A 662 -36.52 -27.25 -25.05
N ASP A 663 -35.61 -26.51 -24.38
CA ASP A 663 -34.84 -27.04 -23.26
C ASP A 663 -35.74 -27.28 -22.04
N MET A 664 -36.75 -26.39 -21.76
CA MET A 664 -37.77 -26.60 -20.71
C MET A 664 -38.57 -27.89 -20.96
N VAL A 665 -39.04 -28.13 -22.19
CA VAL A 665 -39.75 -29.38 -22.56
C VAL A 665 -38.89 -30.59 -22.25
N SER A 666 -37.59 -30.55 -22.61
CA SER A 666 -36.65 -31.63 -22.31
C SER A 666 -36.45 -31.84 -20.80
N HIS A 667 -36.34 -30.73 -20.03
CA HIS A 667 -36.17 -30.81 -18.58
C HIS A 667 -37.42 -31.33 -17.87
N PHE A 668 -38.62 -30.87 -18.26
CA PHE A 668 -39.87 -31.36 -17.73
C PHE A 668 -40.09 -32.82 -18.06
N ARG A 669 -39.83 -33.23 -19.30
CA ARG A 669 -39.89 -34.66 -19.71
C ARG A 669 -38.95 -35.51 -18.85
N MET A 670 -37.74 -35.01 -18.59
CA MET A 670 -36.76 -35.70 -17.77
C MET A 670 -37.22 -35.82 -16.31
N ALA A 671 -37.80 -34.77 -15.73
CA ALA A 671 -38.35 -34.80 -14.38
C ALA A 671 -39.54 -35.72 -14.22
N LEU A 672 -40.49 -35.67 -15.15
CA LEU A 672 -41.72 -36.48 -15.14
C LEU A 672 -41.43 -37.96 -15.41
N THR A 673 -40.37 -38.29 -16.18
CA THR A 673 -39.99 -39.69 -16.47
C THR A 673 -38.96 -40.24 -15.46
N MET A 674 -38.45 -39.45 -14.53
CA MET A 674 -37.43 -39.88 -13.60
C MET A 674 -37.93 -40.96 -12.61
N GLY A 675 -39.18 -40.85 -12.14
CA GLY A 675 -39.76 -41.77 -11.16
C GLY A 675 -38.88 -41.91 -9.90
N ASP A 676 -38.68 -43.14 -9.43
CA ASP A 676 -37.86 -43.45 -8.23
C ASP A 676 -36.36 -43.47 -8.50
N LYS A 677 -35.89 -43.12 -9.68
CA LYS A 677 -34.46 -43.04 -9.98
C LYS A 677 -33.78 -41.92 -9.20
N PRO A 678 -32.56 -42.12 -8.72
CA PRO A 678 -31.84 -41.12 -7.92
C PRO A 678 -31.54 -39.81 -8.71
N TYR A 679 -31.42 -39.92 -10.03
CA TYR A 679 -31.25 -38.82 -10.95
C TYR A 679 -31.59 -39.21 -12.40
N ALA A 680 -31.85 -38.18 -13.20
CA ALA A 680 -31.90 -38.27 -14.67
C ALA A 680 -30.88 -37.28 -15.26
N TRP A 681 -30.33 -37.62 -16.43
CA TRP A 681 -29.42 -36.71 -17.11
C TRP A 681 -29.50 -36.81 -18.64
N THR A 682 -29.08 -35.74 -19.31
CA THR A 682 -28.96 -35.69 -20.77
C THR A 682 -27.69 -34.95 -21.18
N LEU A 683 -27.16 -35.31 -22.34
CA LEU A 683 -25.96 -34.72 -22.94
C LEU A 683 -26.33 -34.13 -24.31
N LYS A 684 -25.91 -32.89 -24.55
CA LYS A 684 -26.17 -32.20 -25.83
C LYS A 684 -24.87 -31.51 -26.26
N LYS A 685 -24.26 -31.91 -27.35
CA LYS A 685 -23.15 -31.20 -27.96
C LYS A 685 -23.60 -29.86 -28.52
N ILE A 686 -22.79 -28.80 -28.27
CA ILE A 686 -23.08 -27.47 -28.84
C ILE A 686 -22.41 -27.39 -30.20
N ASN A 687 -23.20 -27.22 -31.23
CA ASN A 687 -22.70 -27.13 -32.61
C ASN A 687 -21.77 -25.93 -32.78
N GLY A 688 -20.57 -26.19 -33.35
CA GLY A 688 -19.58 -25.16 -33.61
C GLY A 688 -18.64 -24.81 -32.42
N ALA A 689 -18.81 -25.44 -31.26
CA ALA A 689 -17.96 -25.24 -30.09
C ALA A 689 -17.47 -26.60 -29.51
N PRO A 690 -16.25 -26.67 -28.95
CA PRO A 690 -15.74 -27.88 -28.30
C PRO A 690 -16.36 -28.06 -26.90
N VAL A 691 -17.67 -27.96 -26.77
CA VAL A 691 -18.43 -27.90 -25.52
C VAL A 691 -19.62 -28.87 -25.56
N THR A 692 -19.80 -29.60 -24.47
CA THR A 692 -20.99 -30.43 -24.23
C THR A 692 -21.80 -29.82 -23.08
N ARG A 693 -23.09 -29.64 -23.31
CA ARG A 693 -24.07 -29.28 -22.27
C ARG A 693 -24.53 -30.55 -21.59
N VAL A 694 -24.38 -30.62 -20.29
CA VAL A 694 -24.84 -31.69 -19.42
C VAL A 694 -25.98 -31.16 -18.58
N VAL A 695 -27.16 -31.73 -18.70
CA VAL A 695 -28.30 -31.38 -17.86
C VAL A 695 -28.60 -32.56 -16.93
N LYS A 696 -28.72 -32.29 -15.66
CA LYS A 696 -29.01 -33.28 -14.62
C LYS A 696 -30.25 -32.85 -13.84
N CYS A 697 -31.18 -33.79 -13.67
CA CYS A 697 -32.31 -33.65 -12.78
C CYS A 697 -32.08 -34.54 -11.56
N ILE A 698 -32.05 -33.94 -10.37
CA ILE A 698 -31.67 -34.62 -9.12
C ILE A 698 -32.25 -33.89 -7.91
N HIS A 699 -32.49 -34.59 -6.80
CA HIS A 699 -32.79 -33.91 -5.54
C HIS A 699 -31.56 -33.18 -5.01
N ASP A 700 -31.75 -31.89 -4.70
CA ASP A 700 -30.64 -31.02 -4.19
C ASP A 700 -30.20 -31.47 -2.80
N SER A 701 -28.89 -31.40 -2.57
CA SER A 701 -28.29 -31.73 -1.29
C SER A 701 -27.03 -30.89 -1.04
N PRO A 702 -26.69 -30.60 0.23
CA PRO A 702 -25.49 -29.84 0.56
C PRO A 702 -24.22 -30.45 -0.07
N GLY A 703 -23.48 -29.62 -0.82
CA GLY A 703 -22.25 -30.00 -1.49
C GLY A 703 -22.41 -30.73 -2.83
N LEU A 704 -23.62 -30.90 -3.36
CA LEU A 704 -23.88 -31.54 -4.65
C LEU A 704 -23.09 -30.89 -5.79
N PHE A 705 -23.10 -29.57 -5.89
CA PHE A 705 -22.32 -28.82 -6.88
C PHE A 705 -20.82 -29.15 -6.83
N SER A 706 -20.23 -29.13 -5.62
CA SER A 706 -18.80 -29.44 -5.45
C SER A 706 -18.47 -30.88 -5.86
N LYS A 707 -19.36 -31.84 -5.58
CA LYS A 707 -19.22 -33.24 -6.01
C LYS A 707 -19.26 -33.36 -7.53
N MET A 708 -20.20 -32.66 -8.17
CA MET A 708 -20.34 -32.67 -9.64
C MET A 708 -19.10 -32.07 -10.32
N VAL A 709 -18.63 -30.92 -9.86
CA VAL A 709 -17.40 -30.30 -10.38
C VAL A 709 -16.20 -31.21 -10.16
N GLY A 710 -16.12 -31.90 -9.01
CA GLY A 710 -15.11 -32.91 -8.72
C GLY A 710 -15.13 -34.08 -9.72
N VAL A 711 -16.32 -34.62 -10.02
CA VAL A 711 -16.48 -35.72 -11.00
C VAL A 711 -16.04 -35.24 -12.40
N PHE A 712 -16.43 -34.06 -12.86
CA PHE A 712 -15.96 -33.52 -14.15
C PHE A 712 -14.42 -33.38 -14.16
N THR A 713 -13.85 -32.80 -13.11
CA THR A 713 -12.40 -32.60 -13.00
C THR A 713 -11.62 -33.92 -13.00
N LEU A 714 -12.08 -34.93 -12.25
CA LEU A 714 -11.47 -36.27 -12.22
C LEU A 714 -11.50 -36.96 -13.61
N ASN A 715 -12.47 -36.58 -14.45
CA ASN A 715 -12.55 -37.10 -15.81
C ASN A 715 -11.91 -36.16 -16.85
N ASN A 716 -11.08 -35.20 -16.43
CA ASN A 716 -10.42 -34.19 -17.29
C ASN A 716 -11.39 -33.37 -18.14
N LEU A 717 -12.58 -33.06 -17.62
CA LEU A 717 -13.56 -32.18 -18.21
C LEU A 717 -13.54 -30.88 -17.43
N ARG A 718 -13.33 -29.74 -18.11
CA ARG A 718 -13.39 -28.41 -17.47
C ARG A 718 -14.83 -27.92 -17.51
N VAL A 719 -15.36 -27.49 -16.37
CA VAL A 719 -16.63 -26.79 -16.28
C VAL A 719 -16.39 -25.35 -16.74
N LEU A 720 -17.08 -24.92 -17.78
CA LEU A 720 -17.01 -23.59 -18.36
C LEU A 720 -18.11 -22.68 -17.79
N SER A 721 -19.31 -23.24 -17.64
CA SER A 721 -20.45 -22.57 -16.99
C SER A 721 -21.30 -23.59 -16.23
N ALA A 722 -22.04 -23.13 -15.24
CA ALA A 722 -23.02 -23.92 -14.51
C ALA A 722 -24.22 -23.06 -14.11
N ASN A 723 -25.43 -23.51 -14.47
CA ASN A 723 -26.68 -22.92 -14.01
C ASN A 723 -27.46 -23.96 -13.22
N ILE A 724 -27.77 -23.64 -11.97
CA ILE A 724 -28.51 -24.52 -11.05
C ILE A 724 -29.83 -23.91 -10.74
N PHE A 725 -30.93 -24.67 -10.96
CA PHE A 725 -32.30 -24.25 -10.73
C PHE A 725 -32.94 -25.23 -9.76
N THR A 726 -32.87 -24.92 -8.46
CA THR A 726 -33.59 -25.72 -7.44
C THR A 726 -35.05 -25.35 -7.40
N LEU A 727 -35.91 -26.34 -7.52
CA LEU A 727 -37.35 -26.23 -7.47
C LEU A 727 -37.83 -26.18 -6.00
N LYS A 728 -39.05 -25.71 -5.76
CA LYS A 728 -39.64 -25.61 -4.42
C LYS A 728 -39.80 -26.96 -3.71
N ASN A 729 -39.93 -28.04 -4.45
CA ASN A 729 -40.02 -29.41 -3.94
C ASN A 729 -38.63 -30.06 -3.67
N GLY A 730 -37.54 -29.31 -3.83
CA GLY A 730 -36.19 -29.79 -3.61
C GLY A 730 -35.56 -30.53 -4.80
N LEU A 731 -36.25 -30.66 -5.93
CA LEU A 731 -35.65 -31.15 -7.16
C LEU A 731 -34.84 -30.03 -7.80
N ALA A 732 -33.71 -30.35 -8.44
CA ALA A 732 -32.87 -29.38 -9.13
C ALA A 732 -32.61 -29.76 -10.57
N PHE A 733 -32.64 -28.76 -11.45
CA PHE A 733 -32.09 -28.84 -12.80
C PHE A 733 -30.73 -28.21 -12.82
N ASP A 734 -29.67 -29.04 -12.87
CA ASP A 734 -28.27 -28.61 -12.93
C ASP A 734 -27.82 -28.65 -14.39
N ILE A 735 -27.51 -27.51 -14.95
CA ILE A 735 -27.05 -27.34 -16.33
C ILE A 735 -25.57 -26.96 -16.31
N TYR A 736 -24.71 -27.84 -16.79
CA TYR A 736 -23.28 -27.59 -16.91
C TYR A 736 -22.87 -27.49 -18.36
N GLU A 737 -22.00 -26.57 -18.68
CA GLU A 737 -21.28 -26.56 -19.95
C GLU A 737 -19.84 -26.97 -19.66
N VAL A 738 -19.41 -28.06 -20.26
CA VAL A 738 -18.08 -28.64 -20.02
C VAL A 738 -17.35 -28.83 -21.33
N THR A 739 -16.01 -28.81 -21.27
CA THR A 739 -15.19 -29.09 -22.46
C THR A 739 -15.45 -30.50 -22.97
N ASN A 740 -15.40 -30.69 -24.30
CA ASN A 740 -15.47 -32.04 -24.86
C ASN A 740 -14.27 -32.88 -24.38
N PRO A 741 -14.44 -34.22 -24.24
CA PRO A 741 -13.32 -35.11 -24.05
C PRO A 741 -12.23 -34.93 -25.12
N VAL A 742 -10.99 -34.91 -24.69
CA VAL A 742 -9.84 -34.66 -25.59
C VAL A 742 -9.68 -35.78 -26.65
N ASP A 743 -10.05 -37.02 -26.26
CA ASP A 743 -9.98 -38.18 -27.16
C ASP A 743 -11.39 -38.60 -27.62
N PRO A 744 -11.75 -38.39 -28.88
CA PRO A 744 -13.05 -38.72 -29.42
C PRO A 744 -13.34 -40.24 -29.39
N LEU A 745 -12.33 -41.08 -29.48
CA LEU A 745 -12.48 -42.56 -29.48
C LEU A 745 -12.91 -43.09 -28.09
N MET A 746 -12.50 -42.40 -27.03
CA MET A 746 -12.80 -42.73 -25.63
C MET A 746 -13.98 -41.95 -25.06
N GLU A 747 -14.62 -41.12 -25.88
CA GLU A 747 -15.68 -40.19 -25.41
C GLU A 747 -16.83 -40.91 -24.72
N ARG A 748 -17.35 -41.99 -25.33
CA ARG A 748 -18.46 -42.78 -24.78
C ARG A 748 -18.09 -43.39 -23.42
N GLN A 749 -16.91 -43.98 -23.31
CA GLN A 749 -16.45 -44.59 -22.05
C GLN A 749 -16.24 -43.52 -20.96
N ARG A 750 -15.79 -42.32 -21.32
CA ARG A 750 -15.61 -41.23 -20.38
C ARG A 750 -16.94 -40.71 -19.83
N TRP A 751 -17.94 -40.57 -20.68
CA TRP A 751 -19.28 -40.18 -20.24
C TRP A 751 -19.95 -41.25 -19.36
N GLU A 752 -19.71 -42.54 -19.62
CA GLU A 752 -20.17 -43.62 -18.73
C GLU A 752 -19.51 -43.56 -17.33
N ARG A 753 -18.23 -43.19 -17.26
CA ARG A 753 -17.55 -42.98 -15.95
C ARG A 753 -18.10 -41.73 -15.22
N VAL A 754 -18.40 -40.70 -15.93
CA VAL A 754 -19.02 -39.49 -15.34
C VAL A 754 -20.43 -39.81 -14.80
N LYS A 755 -21.12 -40.75 -15.43
CA LYS A 755 -22.47 -41.19 -15.04
C LYS A 755 -22.46 -42.04 -13.78
N GLN A 756 -21.47 -42.91 -13.61
CA GLN A 756 -21.28 -43.75 -12.40
C GLN A 756 -20.92 -42.88 -11.19
#